data_7ef3d11681a1e2fa3abaad8b6b32084f
#
_entry.id   7ef3d11681a1e2fa3abaad8b6b32084f
#
_cell.length_a   1.000
_cell.length_b   1.000
_cell.length_c   1.000
_cell.angle_alpha   90.00
_cell.angle_beta   90.00
_cell.angle_gamma   90.00
#
_symmetry.space_group_name_H-M   'P 1'
#
loop_
_entity.id
_entity.type
_entity.pdbx_description
1 polymer ?
#
loop_
_entity_poly.entity_id
_entity_poly.type
_entity_poly.pdbx_seq_one_letter_code
_entity_poly.pdbx_strand_id
1 'polypeptide(L)'
;MQGKYGSENKLPLSELLTVVLITHNRPAFLRRALQYYSGLPCKVLVLDSSSERPEGDFSAVDYQHLPQFAYWGMQAKLTYGVEQLTTPYMVFAADDDFILHESLAESVNFLEANRDYGLCHGYCLMYLALAGSVSYYRRDKKICEDYASERAEDRVLDFMHQYVPPFYGVCRTSIIKDWYAALPPGTSFEWQEIGHTYYLLANAKARILPIPYVVREINIGFSDHNTEVYHALSYTDTKSVTEREAFAEFLASLPTGITDLDQAQRKALALESFAAMTDSLESGRALTTELIFESAWSNLTKAPERKFGPRQYVEMPFYNERFFDLLTQFEFLLHAMPAGRIQLEKLEGVWTRQEYLLQARNNDTAESVVDRLWQAHDSNAFNRAVLKRLSAQLQTLGEDEQAQKIAEWDARLGAVADTDHYPVFSKMRSGRLLDWLAARKPDAEQTALIARHLAANNGGPQFGIFLLDLDNNVEKLQVTLDSLVEGHSKAFKIVVFTTGEPQSATTSQNTLHFVRVTPGSLVDKLNLSAAQSPCDWLLLANVGDEFTPSGLLRAGLELMSATGLRAVATDVIQRTEEGALVDVFRPGFNLDLLQSIPSLMARHWLVRRDVLLEVGGYQADFSKAMEFDLLLRIIEQGGLDGLAHLDEPLLITQAAALEENAHERQALLRHLGNRGYQAKVTSAAPGTWQIDYRHTEQPMVSIILPVIDDLPVMRRCLEGLLLRTRYNRYEVLVAANANQSAAVNDWLGALRHPKVNVLRADQTLGEVALYNAASEQAQGDYLVLLAADVEVVNPNWLDSLLNHAQRPEVGIVGAKLVSRDGKIAQAGLILGLNGGVGSAFIGEKHSAAGYMQRLSVEQNYSAVSKVCLMVRKELFNALGGLDEVTFADGFSDVDLCLKAGQAGYLTVWTPLVQVLHTGELPQAPEALAALREKWSSAFAQDPAYNANLALTGKGFTLAENTSIDWSQLLA
;
A
#
# COMPACT_ATOMS: atom_id res chain seq x y z
N MET A 1 -28.20 39.47 -32.21
CA MET A 1 -29.49 39.19 -32.87
C MET A 1 -30.37 38.43 -31.88
N GLN A 2 -31.37 39.12 -31.29
CA GLN A 2 -32.34 38.48 -30.42
C GLN A 2 -33.35 37.76 -31.31
N GLY A 3 -33.30 36.46 -31.37
CA GLY A 3 -34.31 35.63 -32.01
C GLY A 3 -35.47 35.37 -31.06
N LYS A 4 -36.64 35.82 -31.40
CA LYS A 4 -37.92 35.47 -30.78
C LYS A 4 -38.15 33.96 -30.97
N TYR A 5 -37.98 33.15 -29.89
CA TYR A 5 -38.58 31.81 -29.85
C TYR A 5 -39.87 31.87 -29.03
N GLY A 6 -40.97 31.46 -29.67
CA GLY A 6 -42.28 31.39 -29.08
C GLY A 6 -42.29 30.43 -27.86
N SER A 7 -43.14 30.75 -26.88
CA SER A 7 -43.44 29.93 -25.73
C SER A 7 -44.27 28.71 -26.15
N GLU A 8 -43.63 27.67 -26.69
CA GLU A 8 -44.17 26.32 -26.62
C GLU A 8 -43.92 25.80 -25.20
N ASN A 9 -44.95 25.16 -24.61
CA ASN A 9 -44.85 24.49 -23.30
C ASN A 9 -43.75 23.41 -23.32
N LYS A 10 -42.53 23.78 -23.08
CA LYS A 10 -41.43 22.78 -22.94
C LYS A 10 -41.65 22.04 -21.63
N LEU A 11 -41.69 20.71 -21.72
CA LEU A 11 -41.71 19.82 -20.53
C LEU A 11 -40.51 20.14 -19.61
N PRO A 12 -40.67 20.05 -18.30
CA PRO A 12 -39.55 20.25 -17.36
C PRO A 12 -38.50 19.14 -17.54
N LEU A 13 -37.24 19.47 -17.25
CA LEU A 13 -36.12 18.56 -17.44
C LEU A 13 -36.30 17.23 -16.65
N SER A 14 -37.04 17.26 -15.54
CA SER A 14 -37.40 16.09 -14.73
C SER A 14 -38.34 15.11 -15.46
N GLU A 15 -39.05 15.53 -16.47
CA GLU A 15 -39.87 14.64 -17.32
C GLU A 15 -39.08 14.13 -18.54
N LEU A 16 -37.98 14.78 -18.90
CA LEU A 16 -37.21 14.49 -20.10
C LEU A 16 -35.95 13.68 -19.83
N LEU A 17 -35.29 13.87 -18.67
CA LEU A 17 -33.97 13.34 -18.41
C LEU A 17 -33.88 12.56 -17.07
N THR A 18 -33.24 11.42 -17.11
CA THR A 18 -32.77 10.72 -15.90
C THR A 18 -31.25 10.62 -15.91
N VAL A 19 -30.60 11.06 -14.84
CA VAL A 19 -29.18 10.77 -14.53
C VAL A 19 -29.12 9.43 -13.80
N VAL A 20 -28.38 8.48 -14.32
CA VAL A 20 -28.13 7.16 -13.69
C VAL A 20 -26.76 7.17 -13.03
N LEU A 21 -26.75 7.37 -11.72
CA LEU A 21 -25.54 7.43 -10.90
C LEU A 21 -25.13 6.02 -10.44
N ILE A 22 -23.89 5.65 -10.71
CA ILE A 22 -23.37 4.32 -10.43
C ILE A 22 -22.34 4.41 -9.31
N THR A 23 -22.45 3.52 -8.31
CA THR A 23 -21.51 3.45 -7.19
C THR A 23 -21.30 2.00 -6.71
N HIS A 24 -20.15 1.71 -6.06
CA HIS A 24 -19.83 0.42 -5.46
C HIS A 24 -18.76 0.55 -4.39
N ASN A 25 -19.09 0.28 -3.11
CA ASN A 25 -18.16 0.33 -1.96
C ASN A 25 -17.40 1.67 -1.80
N ARG A 26 -18.03 2.78 -2.16
CA ARG A 26 -17.43 4.13 -2.15
C ARG A 26 -18.32 5.14 -1.42
N PRO A 27 -18.64 4.95 -0.11
CA PRO A 27 -19.64 5.74 0.60
C PRO A 27 -19.31 7.24 0.69
N ALA A 28 -18.03 7.62 0.75
CA ALA A 28 -17.63 9.03 0.77
C ALA A 28 -17.88 9.72 -0.57
N PHE A 29 -17.54 9.06 -1.69
CA PHE A 29 -17.84 9.54 -3.04
C PHE A 29 -19.33 9.64 -3.26
N LEU A 30 -20.09 8.61 -2.88
CA LEU A 30 -21.54 8.63 -3.02
C LEU A 30 -22.17 9.80 -2.27
N ARG A 31 -21.79 10.05 -1.01
CA ARG A 31 -22.31 11.20 -0.24
C ARG A 31 -22.02 12.53 -0.93
N ARG A 32 -20.80 12.73 -1.43
CA ARG A 32 -20.41 13.93 -2.17
C ARG A 32 -21.21 14.07 -3.47
N ALA A 33 -21.34 12.99 -4.24
CA ALA A 33 -22.13 12.96 -5.46
C ALA A 33 -23.61 13.26 -5.21
N LEU A 34 -24.21 12.69 -4.15
CA LEU A 34 -25.59 12.98 -3.77
C LEU A 34 -25.80 14.46 -3.41
N GLN A 35 -24.87 15.07 -2.67
CA GLN A 35 -24.94 16.49 -2.36
C GLN A 35 -24.96 17.36 -3.62
N TYR A 36 -24.28 16.92 -4.69
CA TYR A 36 -24.28 17.61 -5.97
C TYR A 36 -25.53 17.29 -6.80
N TYR A 37 -25.80 15.99 -7.04
CA TYR A 37 -26.82 15.55 -7.99
C TYR A 37 -28.25 15.73 -7.48
N SER A 38 -28.49 15.68 -6.16
CA SER A 38 -29.84 15.92 -5.59
C SER A 38 -30.37 17.34 -5.84
N GLY A 39 -29.50 18.31 -6.11
CA GLY A 39 -29.87 19.66 -6.47
C GLY A 39 -30.21 19.86 -7.95
N LEU A 40 -30.07 18.84 -8.79
CA LEU A 40 -30.36 18.95 -10.23
C LEU A 40 -31.88 18.92 -10.51
N PRO A 41 -32.39 19.68 -11.49
CA PRO A 41 -33.81 19.72 -11.86
C PRO A 41 -34.22 18.55 -12.78
N CYS A 42 -33.55 17.39 -12.68
CA CYS A 42 -33.86 16.17 -13.42
C CYS A 42 -34.04 15.00 -12.48
N LYS A 43 -34.48 13.84 -12.96
CA LYS A 43 -34.53 12.63 -12.18
C LYS A 43 -33.08 12.09 -11.96
N VAL A 44 -32.85 11.57 -10.77
CA VAL A 44 -31.58 10.88 -10.44
C VAL A 44 -31.90 9.49 -9.91
N LEU A 45 -31.47 8.48 -10.64
CA LEU A 45 -31.53 7.08 -10.24
C LEU A 45 -30.16 6.63 -9.77
N VAL A 46 -30.04 6.21 -8.52
CA VAL A 46 -28.76 5.72 -7.94
C VAL A 46 -28.76 4.21 -7.89
N LEU A 47 -27.79 3.60 -8.55
CA LEU A 47 -27.56 2.15 -8.54
C LEU A 47 -26.34 1.83 -7.67
N ASP A 48 -26.59 1.46 -6.42
CA ASP A 48 -25.55 1.15 -5.45
C ASP A 48 -25.41 -0.35 -5.24
N SER A 49 -24.31 -0.95 -5.70
CA SER A 49 -24.00 -2.36 -5.51
C SER A 49 -23.04 -2.62 -4.34
N SER A 50 -22.89 -1.67 -3.42
CA SER A 50 -22.08 -1.84 -2.21
C SER A 50 -22.56 -3.03 -1.37
N SER A 51 -21.62 -3.68 -0.68
CA SER A 51 -21.91 -4.80 0.23
C SER A 51 -22.84 -4.37 1.36
N GLU A 52 -22.64 -3.15 1.89
CA GLU A 52 -23.45 -2.56 2.94
C GLU A 52 -24.12 -1.28 2.43
N ARG A 53 -25.37 -1.08 2.89
CA ARG A 53 -26.07 0.17 2.58
C ARG A 53 -25.45 1.32 3.38
N PRO A 54 -24.96 2.40 2.71
CA PRO A 54 -24.44 3.55 3.42
C PRO A 54 -25.52 4.26 4.24
N GLU A 55 -25.12 4.85 5.36
CA GLU A 55 -25.98 5.75 6.13
C GLU A 55 -26.19 7.07 5.37
N GLY A 56 -27.38 7.63 5.42
CA GLY A 56 -27.71 8.92 4.81
C GLY A 56 -29.18 9.10 4.46
N ASP A 57 -29.58 10.31 4.11
CA ASP A 57 -30.90 10.64 3.55
C ASP A 57 -30.84 10.57 2.02
N PHE A 58 -31.62 9.65 1.45
CA PHE A 58 -31.73 9.42 0.01
C PHE A 58 -33.08 9.90 -0.55
N SER A 59 -33.88 10.65 0.22
CA SER A 59 -35.24 11.04 -0.16
C SER A 59 -35.34 11.93 -1.41
N ALA A 60 -34.26 12.65 -1.75
CA ALA A 60 -34.19 13.52 -2.92
C ALA A 60 -33.88 12.82 -4.25
N VAL A 61 -33.58 11.51 -4.21
CA VAL A 61 -33.21 10.69 -5.38
C VAL A 61 -33.90 9.32 -5.34
N ASP A 62 -34.01 8.65 -6.49
CA ASP A 62 -34.41 7.23 -6.53
C ASP A 62 -33.19 6.34 -6.21
N TYR A 63 -32.99 6.04 -4.92
CA TYR A 63 -31.85 5.25 -4.46
C TYR A 63 -32.20 3.77 -4.35
N GLN A 64 -31.41 2.95 -5.02
CA GLN A 64 -31.58 1.49 -5.03
C GLN A 64 -30.30 0.80 -4.55
N HIS A 65 -30.39 0.12 -3.40
CA HIS A 65 -29.31 -0.73 -2.89
C HIS A 65 -29.40 -2.12 -3.50
N LEU A 66 -28.39 -2.53 -4.26
CA LEU A 66 -28.38 -3.69 -5.15
C LEU A 66 -27.14 -4.56 -4.90
N PRO A 67 -26.92 -5.07 -3.67
CA PRO A 67 -25.72 -5.83 -3.32
C PRO A 67 -25.53 -7.13 -4.12
N GLN A 68 -26.61 -7.64 -4.72
CA GLN A 68 -26.55 -8.77 -5.63
C GLN A 68 -25.78 -8.49 -6.93
N PHE A 69 -25.61 -7.23 -7.31
CA PHE A 69 -24.81 -6.80 -8.44
C PHE A 69 -23.45 -6.27 -7.97
N ALA A 70 -22.60 -7.16 -7.43
CA ALA A 70 -21.22 -6.82 -7.12
C ALA A 70 -20.44 -6.38 -8.39
N TYR A 71 -19.20 -5.98 -8.26
CA TYR A 71 -18.37 -5.49 -9.38
C TYR A 71 -18.48 -6.34 -10.65
N TRP A 72 -18.47 -7.66 -10.53
CA TRP A 72 -18.63 -8.61 -11.65
C TRP A 72 -20.02 -8.62 -12.26
N GLY A 73 -21.01 -8.01 -11.62
CA GLY A 73 -22.38 -7.88 -12.09
C GLY A 73 -22.68 -6.53 -12.76
N MET A 74 -21.68 -5.77 -13.20
CA MET A 74 -21.86 -4.43 -13.76
C MET A 74 -22.86 -4.41 -14.92
N GLN A 75 -22.75 -5.35 -15.87
CA GLN A 75 -23.70 -5.45 -16.98
C GLN A 75 -25.16 -5.63 -16.49
N ALA A 76 -25.34 -6.57 -15.57
CA ALA A 76 -26.68 -6.84 -15.02
C ALA A 76 -27.23 -5.63 -14.26
N LYS A 77 -26.38 -4.92 -13.51
CA LYS A 77 -26.73 -3.69 -12.80
C LYS A 77 -27.17 -2.58 -13.76
N LEU A 78 -26.41 -2.35 -14.83
CA LEU A 78 -26.72 -1.33 -15.81
C LEU A 78 -27.98 -1.68 -16.61
N THR A 79 -28.11 -2.93 -17.04
CA THR A 79 -29.32 -3.45 -17.69
C THR A 79 -30.55 -3.22 -16.82
N TYR A 80 -30.49 -3.63 -15.56
CA TYR A 80 -31.56 -3.43 -14.58
C TYR A 80 -31.95 -1.95 -14.41
N GLY A 81 -30.98 -1.07 -14.31
CA GLY A 81 -31.22 0.37 -14.19
C GLY A 81 -31.83 0.98 -15.45
N VAL A 82 -31.29 0.63 -16.63
CA VAL A 82 -31.77 1.15 -17.92
C VAL A 82 -33.22 0.70 -18.25
N GLU A 83 -33.57 -0.53 -17.91
CA GLU A 83 -34.93 -1.05 -18.10
C GLU A 83 -36.00 -0.23 -17.36
N GLN A 84 -35.68 0.33 -16.19
CA GLN A 84 -36.60 1.12 -15.37
C GLN A 84 -36.83 2.54 -15.89
N LEU A 85 -36.01 3.03 -16.80
CA LEU A 85 -36.09 4.42 -17.28
C LEU A 85 -37.37 4.66 -18.06
N THR A 86 -38.05 5.76 -17.71
CA THR A 86 -39.28 6.18 -18.37
C THR A 86 -39.11 7.50 -19.15
N THR A 87 -38.01 8.22 -18.91
CA THR A 87 -37.68 9.46 -19.60
C THR A 87 -37.12 9.21 -21.00
N PRO A 88 -37.38 10.09 -21.97
CA PRO A 88 -36.87 9.94 -23.33
C PRO A 88 -35.36 10.03 -23.45
N TYR A 89 -34.71 10.68 -22.49
CA TYR A 89 -33.27 10.84 -22.43
C TYR A 89 -32.69 10.30 -21.13
N MET A 90 -31.44 9.84 -21.19
CA MET A 90 -30.68 9.40 -20.05
C MET A 90 -29.22 9.81 -20.17
N VAL A 91 -28.52 9.78 -19.04
CA VAL A 91 -27.05 9.91 -18.97
C VAL A 91 -26.55 9.08 -17.82
N PHE A 92 -25.46 8.34 -18.02
CA PHE A 92 -24.73 7.71 -16.92
C PHE A 92 -23.82 8.72 -16.21
N ALA A 93 -23.65 8.56 -14.93
CA ALA A 93 -22.70 9.33 -14.12
C ALA A 93 -21.99 8.41 -13.13
N ALA A 94 -20.69 8.63 -12.92
CA ALA A 94 -19.93 8.02 -11.84
C ALA A 94 -20.00 8.90 -10.59
N ASP A 95 -19.70 8.31 -9.42
CA ASP A 95 -19.75 8.99 -8.13
C ASP A 95 -18.57 9.95 -7.88
N ASP A 96 -17.55 9.96 -8.77
CA ASP A 96 -16.40 10.85 -8.76
C ASP A 96 -16.40 11.89 -9.91
N ASP A 97 -17.38 11.82 -10.81
CA ASP A 97 -17.50 12.69 -11.96
C ASP A 97 -18.76 13.57 -11.87
N PHE A 98 -18.68 14.82 -12.30
CA PHE A 98 -19.74 15.82 -12.12
C PHE A 98 -20.15 16.44 -13.44
N ILE A 99 -21.36 16.12 -13.89
CA ILE A 99 -21.94 16.67 -15.11
C ILE A 99 -22.58 18.02 -14.78
N LEU A 100 -22.24 19.06 -15.54
CA LEU A 100 -22.71 20.40 -15.27
C LEU A 100 -24.20 20.55 -15.64
N HIS A 101 -24.98 21.10 -14.70
CA HIS A 101 -26.44 21.22 -14.82
C HIS A 101 -26.92 21.89 -16.12
N GLU A 102 -26.31 23.03 -16.46
CA GLU A 102 -26.72 23.79 -17.67
C GLU A 102 -26.42 23.02 -18.94
N SER A 103 -25.36 22.27 -18.96
CA SER A 103 -24.94 21.47 -20.10
C SER A 103 -25.86 20.27 -20.35
N LEU A 104 -26.47 19.72 -19.30
CA LEU A 104 -27.54 18.72 -19.44
C LEU A 104 -28.76 19.31 -20.15
N ALA A 105 -29.20 20.49 -19.72
CA ALA A 105 -30.35 21.15 -20.32
C ALA A 105 -30.10 21.53 -21.80
N GLU A 106 -28.90 22.05 -22.12
CA GLU A 106 -28.53 22.39 -23.51
C GLU A 106 -28.47 21.13 -24.39
N SER A 107 -27.94 20.02 -23.88
CA SER A 107 -27.86 18.75 -24.61
C SER A 107 -29.24 18.16 -24.89
N VAL A 108 -30.16 18.20 -23.91
CA VAL A 108 -31.55 17.78 -24.11
C VAL A 108 -32.24 18.69 -25.12
N ASN A 109 -32.10 20.02 -25.02
CA ASN A 109 -32.67 20.96 -25.98
C ASN A 109 -32.18 20.72 -27.40
N PHE A 110 -30.89 20.39 -27.57
CA PHE A 110 -30.31 20.03 -28.86
C PHE A 110 -30.97 18.75 -29.42
N LEU A 111 -31.07 17.69 -28.61
CA LEU A 111 -31.66 16.41 -29.03
C LEU A 111 -33.16 16.52 -29.32
N GLU A 112 -33.91 17.36 -28.61
CA GLU A 112 -35.30 17.65 -28.88
C GLU A 112 -35.48 18.34 -30.27
N ALA A 113 -34.58 19.26 -30.60
CA ALA A 113 -34.61 19.97 -31.89
C ALA A 113 -34.10 19.12 -33.08
N ASN A 114 -33.29 18.05 -32.80
CA ASN A 114 -32.61 17.26 -33.84
C ASN A 114 -32.89 15.76 -33.63
N ARG A 115 -33.95 15.27 -34.27
CA ARG A 115 -34.46 13.90 -34.01
C ARG A 115 -33.55 12.77 -34.51
N ASP A 116 -32.67 13.04 -35.48
CA ASP A 116 -31.69 12.12 -36.04
C ASP A 116 -30.39 11.98 -35.22
N TYR A 117 -30.25 12.82 -34.17
CA TYR A 117 -29.17 12.72 -33.23
C TYR A 117 -29.57 11.84 -32.02
N GLY A 118 -28.68 10.90 -31.63
CA GLY A 118 -28.86 9.97 -30.50
C GLY A 118 -28.01 10.29 -29.29
N LEU A 119 -26.97 11.10 -29.49
CA LEU A 119 -26.00 11.48 -28.48
C LEU A 119 -25.69 12.96 -28.55
N CYS A 120 -25.67 13.61 -27.40
CA CYS A 120 -25.20 14.99 -27.26
C CYS A 120 -24.45 15.18 -25.95
N HIS A 121 -23.27 15.77 -26.00
CA HIS A 121 -22.51 16.21 -24.83
C HIS A 121 -21.67 17.44 -25.17
N GLY A 122 -20.79 17.85 -24.28
CA GLY A 122 -19.88 18.99 -24.48
C GLY A 122 -18.46 18.68 -24.06
N TYR A 123 -17.71 19.72 -23.76
CA TYR A 123 -16.30 19.68 -23.41
C TYR A 123 -16.07 19.08 -22.02
N CYS A 124 -15.09 18.19 -21.91
CA CYS A 124 -14.69 17.53 -20.66
C CYS A 124 -13.40 18.11 -20.09
N LEU A 125 -13.45 18.50 -18.82
CA LEU A 125 -12.28 18.85 -18.00
C LEU A 125 -11.91 17.73 -17.05
N MET A 126 -10.61 17.51 -16.85
CA MET A 126 -10.10 16.67 -15.78
C MET A 126 -9.69 17.54 -14.60
N TYR A 127 -9.97 17.11 -13.37
CA TYR A 127 -9.51 17.82 -12.19
C TYR A 127 -8.70 16.93 -11.24
N LEU A 128 -7.81 17.59 -10.49
CA LEU A 128 -7.05 17.00 -9.39
C LEU A 128 -7.23 17.89 -8.16
N ALA A 129 -7.96 17.41 -7.17
CA ALA A 129 -8.11 18.11 -5.90
C ALA A 129 -6.98 17.72 -4.93
N LEU A 130 -6.43 18.74 -4.27
CA LEU A 130 -5.41 18.60 -3.22
C LEU A 130 -5.92 19.28 -1.94
N ALA A 131 -5.07 19.45 -0.95
CA ALA A 131 -5.38 20.23 0.24
C ALA A 131 -5.43 21.73 -0.12
N GLY A 132 -6.63 22.29 -0.20
CA GLY A 132 -6.84 23.73 -0.49
C GLY A 132 -6.63 24.17 -1.93
N SER A 133 -6.37 23.27 -2.89
CA SER A 133 -6.26 23.62 -4.30
C SER A 133 -6.91 22.60 -5.22
N VAL A 134 -7.30 23.06 -6.42
CA VAL A 134 -7.81 22.18 -7.49
C VAL A 134 -7.15 22.60 -8.80
N SER A 135 -6.48 21.64 -9.44
CA SER A 135 -5.86 21.83 -10.75
C SER A 135 -6.74 21.23 -11.83
N TYR A 136 -6.88 21.94 -12.95
CA TYR A 136 -7.69 21.54 -14.09
C TYR A 136 -6.85 21.28 -15.32
N TYR A 137 -7.12 20.16 -15.98
CA TYR A 137 -6.38 19.68 -17.12
C TYR A 137 -7.29 19.45 -18.31
N ARG A 138 -6.72 19.59 -19.50
CA ARG A 138 -7.40 19.30 -20.73
C ARG A 138 -7.64 17.81 -20.89
N ARG A 139 -8.84 17.41 -21.30
CA ARG A 139 -9.18 16.02 -21.61
C ARG A 139 -9.26 15.75 -23.10
N ASP A 140 -9.91 16.62 -23.84
CA ASP A 140 -10.32 16.36 -25.20
C ASP A 140 -9.46 17.07 -26.24
N LYS A 141 -9.23 16.41 -27.38
CA LYS A 141 -8.52 17.02 -28.52
C LYS A 141 -9.35 18.09 -29.20
N LYS A 142 -10.64 17.85 -29.28
CA LYS A 142 -11.63 18.79 -29.83
C LYS A 142 -12.63 19.21 -28.79
N ILE A 143 -13.00 20.48 -28.82
CA ILE A 143 -13.94 21.10 -27.89
C ILE A 143 -15.33 21.26 -28.52
N CYS A 144 -15.45 21.00 -29.81
CA CYS A 144 -16.72 21.07 -30.55
C CYS A 144 -16.58 20.16 -31.78
N GLU A 145 -17.56 19.32 -32.05
CA GLU A 145 -17.58 18.47 -33.25
C GLU A 145 -19.03 18.06 -33.61
N ASP A 146 -19.26 17.76 -34.87
CA ASP A 146 -20.55 17.32 -35.41
C ASP A 146 -20.35 16.03 -36.24
N TYR A 147 -20.76 14.91 -35.68
CA TYR A 147 -20.72 13.62 -36.34
C TYR A 147 -22.03 13.36 -37.07
N ALA A 148 -22.25 14.15 -38.11
CA ALA A 148 -23.53 14.26 -38.86
C ALA A 148 -23.54 13.49 -40.19
N SER A 149 -22.49 12.70 -40.54
CA SER A 149 -22.47 11.91 -41.79
C SER A 149 -23.75 11.07 -41.93
N GLU A 150 -24.31 11.02 -43.10
CA GLU A 150 -25.45 10.11 -43.39
C GLU A 150 -25.01 8.66 -43.38
N ARG A 151 -23.74 8.37 -43.69
CA ARG A 151 -23.17 7.03 -43.61
C ARG A 151 -22.76 6.70 -42.20
N ALA A 152 -23.30 5.63 -41.67
CA ALA A 152 -23.06 5.20 -40.29
C ALA A 152 -21.61 4.78 -40.02
N GLU A 153 -20.97 4.13 -41.02
CA GLU A 153 -19.55 3.73 -40.94
C GLU A 153 -18.62 4.91 -40.80
N ASP A 154 -18.89 6.04 -41.49
CA ASP A 154 -18.07 7.25 -41.36
C ASP A 154 -18.21 7.84 -39.93
N ARG A 155 -19.43 7.89 -39.39
CA ARG A 155 -19.66 8.38 -38.01
C ARG A 155 -18.90 7.57 -36.98
N VAL A 156 -18.94 6.23 -37.12
CA VAL A 156 -18.23 5.33 -36.20
C VAL A 156 -16.72 5.60 -36.23
N LEU A 157 -16.11 5.61 -37.42
CA LEU A 157 -14.67 5.82 -37.53
C LEU A 157 -14.23 7.22 -37.09
N ASP A 158 -14.94 8.26 -37.52
CA ASP A 158 -14.63 9.65 -37.18
C ASP A 158 -14.69 9.87 -35.66
N PHE A 159 -15.65 9.27 -34.99
CA PHE A 159 -15.79 9.38 -33.54
C PHE A 159 -14.67 8.60 -32.81
N MET A 160 -14.38 7.38 -33.25
CA MET A 160 -13.35 6.54 -32.62
C MET A 160 -11.94 7.13 -32.74
N HIS A 161 -11.63 7.83 -33.83
CA HIS A 161 -10.36 8.56 -33.99
C HIS A 161 -10.17 9.71 -32.98
N GLN A 162 -11.24 10.17 -32.37
CA GLN A 162 -11.21 11.31 -31.44
C GLN A 162 -12.01 10.98 -30.17
N TYR A 163 -11.91 9.77 -29.77
CA TYR A 163 -12.72 9.21 -28.70
C TYR A 163 -12.85 10.13 -27.48
N VAL A 164 -14.06 10.52 -27.21
CA VAL A 164 -14.52 11.15 -25.97
C VAL A 164 -15.55 10.21 -25.38
N PRO A 165 -15.38 9.70 -24.14
CA PRO A 165 -16.28 8.70 -23.59
C PRO A 165 -17.75 9.13 -23.67
N PRO A 166 -18.59 8.53 -24.51
CA PRO A 166 -20.00 8.91 -24.65
C PRO A 166 -20.86 8.39 -23.50
N PHE A 167 -20.28 7.59 -22.63
CA PHE A 167 -20.92 7.08 -21.43
C PHE A 167 -21.53 8.20 -20.59
N TYR A 168 -20.86 9.35 -20.51
CA TYR A 168 -21.34 10.54 -19.82
C TYR A 168 -22.18 11.47 -20.70
N GLY A 169 -22.45 11.12 -21.94
CA GLY A 169 -23.26 11.92 -22.85
C GLY A 169 -24.76 11.71 -22.63
N VAL A 170 -25.57 12.75 -22.89
CA VAL A 170 -27.02 12.59 -22.92
C VAL A 170 -27.40 11.79 -24.17
N CYS A 171 -28.05 10.64 -23.94
CA CYS A 171 -28.44 9.70 -24.98
C CYS A 171 -29.96 9.55 -25.05
N ARG A 172 -30.47 9.12 -26.21
CA ARG A 172 -31.86 8.63 -26.30
C ARG A 172 -31.98 7.33 -25.55
N THR A 173 -32.86 7.26 -24.57
CA THR A 173 -33.06 6.07 -23.72
C THR A 173 -33.40 4.82 -24.53
N SER A 174 -34.13 4.95 -25.65
CA SER A 174 -34.46 3.80 -26.50
C SER A 174 -33.23 3.12 -27.08
N ILE A 175 -32.25 3.89 -27.59
CA ILE A 175 -31.00 3.31 -28.17
C ILE A 175 -30.22 2.56 -27.10
N ILE A 176 -30.16 3.10 -25.88
CA ILE A 176 -29.44 2.47 -24.77
C ILE A 176 -30.14 1.21 -24.26
N LYS A 177 -31.47 1.21 -24.23
CA LYS A 177 -32.28 0.01 -23.93
C LYS A 177 -31.99 -1.10 -24.93
N ASP A 178 -32.01 -0.79 -26.23
CA ASP A 178 -31.75 -1.76 -27.29
C ASP A 178 -30.32 -2.32 -27.19
N TRP A 179 -29.34 -1.48 -26.82
CA TRP A 179 -27.95 -1.88 -26.60
C TRP A 179 -27.83 -2.89 -25.46
N TYR A 180 -28.34 -2.57 -24.26
CA TYR A 180 -28.24 -3.45 -23.10
C TYR A 180 -29.07 -4.74 -23.25
N ALA A 181 -30.15 -4.70 -24.01
CA ALA A 181 -30.93 -5.89 -24.36
C ALA A 181 -30.19 -6.84 -25.31
N ALA A 182 -29.34 -6.31 -26.18
CA ALA A 182 -28.58 -7.10 -27.16
C ALA A 182 -27.27 -7.69 -26.61
N LEU A 183 -26.73 -7.13 -25.51
CA LEU A 183 -25.45 -7.54 -24.96
C LEU A 183 -25.44 -9.00 -24.46
N PRO A 184 -24.44 -9.82 -24.84
CA PRO A 184 -24.25 -11.15 -24.27
C PRO A 184 -24.07 -11.09 -22.74
N PRO A 185 -24.70 -12.00 -21.98
CA PRO A 185 -24.52 -12.08 -20.55
C PRO A 185 -23.03 -12.24 -20.15
N GLY A 186 -22.56 -11.48 -19.15
CA GLY A 186 -21.19 -11.55 -18.67
C GLY A 186 -20.19 -10.74 -19.49
N THR A 187 -20.65 -9.87 -20.40
CA THR A 187 -19.76 -8.92 -21.10
C THR A 187 -19.08 -8.01 -20.08
N SER A 188 -17.75 -7.95 -20.11
CA SER A 188 -16.95 -7.11 -19.21
C SER A 188 -17.20 -5.62 -19.46
N PHE A 189 -16.87 -4.77 -18.49
CA PHE A 189 -17.25 -3.36 -18.55
C PHE A 189 -16.53 -2.60 -19.67
N GLU A 190 -15.27 -2.91 -19.94
CA GLU A 190 -14.51 -2.34 -21.04
C GLU A 190 -15.18 -2.62 -22.40
N TRP A 191 -15.67 -3.84 -22.65
CA TRP A 191 -16.40 -4.17 -23.87
C TRP A 191 -17.79 -3.52 -23.92
N GLN A 192 -18.43 -3.33 -22.77
CA GLN A 192 -19.69 -2.57 -22.72
C GLN A 192 -19.48 -1.13 -23.18
N GLU A 193 -18.41 -0.45 -22.75
CA GLU A 193 -18.12 0.94 -23.13
C GLU A 193 -17.73 1.05 -24.61
N ILE A 194 -16.86 0.17 -25.10
CA ILE A 194 -16.47 0.13 -26.50
C ILE A 194 -17.70 -0.06 -27.40
N GLY A 195 -18.51 -1.04 -27.07
CA GLY A 195 -19.69 -1.37 -27.85
C GLY A 195 -20.81 -0.34 -27.73
N HIS A 196 -20.99 0.27 -26.57
CA HIS A 196 -21.91 1.40 -26.38
C HIS A 196 -21.62 2.54 -27.36
N THR A 197 -20.35 2.92 -27.46
CA THR A 197 -19.89 3.93 -28.42
C THR A 197 -20.19 3.51 -29.86
N TYR A 198 -19.76 2.33 -30.25
CA TYR A 198 -19.97 1.78 -31.60
C TYR A 198 -21.48 1.76 -31.95
N TYR A 199 -22.31 1.21 -31.06
CA TYR A 199 -23.75 1.02 -31.30
C TYR A 199 -24.50 2.36 -31.43
N LEU A 200 -24.16 3.35 -30.58
CA LEU A 200 -24.72 4.69 -30.67
C LEU A 200 -24.46 5.33 -32.04
N LEU A 201 -23.19 5.34 -32.47
CA LEU A 201 -22.78 5.99 -33.73
C LEU A 201 -23.26 5.24 -34.97
N ALA A 202 -23.37 3.90 -34.85
CA ALA A 202 -23.94 3.08 -35.91
C ALA A 202 -25.45 3.34 -36.14
N ASN A 203 -26.17 3.82 -35.14
CA ASN A 203 -27.62 4.02 -35.21
C ASN A 203 -28.08 5.47 -35.27
N ALA A 204 -27.26 6.43 -34.84
CA ALA A 204 -27.65 7.84 -34.77
C ALA A 204 -26.43 8.77 -34.95
N LYS A 205 -26.72 10.03 -35.28
CA LYS A 205 -25.72 11.11 -35.28
C LYS A 205 -25.37 11.52 -33.85
N ALA A 206 -24.18 12.14 -33.70
CA ALA A 206 -23.72 12.63 -32.40
C ALA A 206 -23.20 14.06 -32.48
N ARG A 207 -23.33 14.80 -31.39
CA ARG A 207 -22.90 16.21 -31.30
C ARG A 207 -22.10 16.47 -30.04
N ILE A 208 -20.95 17.11 -30.20
CA ILE A 208 -20.20 17.74 -29.11
C ILE A 208 -20.44 19.25 -29.19
N LEU A 209 -21.16 19.80 -28.20
CA LEU A 209 -21.46 21.22 -28.12
C LEU A 209 -20.25 22.02 -27.61
N PRO A 210 -20.07 23.27 -28.03
CA PRO A 210 -19.00 24.13 -27.53
C PRO A 210 -19.32 24.71 -26.13
N ILE A 211 -19.54 23.84 -25.17
CA ILE A 211 -19.84 24.16 -23.76
C ILE A 211 -19.06 23.28 -22.81
N PRO A 212 -18.64 23.75 -21.65
CA PRO A 212 -18.14 22.88 -20.58
C PRO A 212 -19.28 21.94 -20.18
N TYR A 213 -18.98 20.65 -20.05
CA TYR A 213 -20.02 19.65 -19.88
C TYR A 213 -19.82 18.80 -18.62
N VAL A 214 -18.66 18.21 -18.44
CA VAL A 214 -18.34 17.33 -17.30
C VAL A 214 -16.97 17.65 -16.73
N VAL A 215 -16.87 17.57 -15.41
CA VAL A 215 -15.61 17.71 -14.66
C VAL A 215 -15.31 16.36 -14.03
N ARG A 216 -14.20 15.72 -14.46
CA ARG A 216 -13.84 14.35 -14.12
C ARG A 216 -12.61 14.28 -13.25
N GLU A 217 -12.64 13.43 -12.22
CA GLU A 217 -11.49 13.22 -11.32
C GLU A 217 -10.35 12.47 -12.00
N ILE A 218 -9.10 12.91 -11.78
CA ILE A 218 -7.90 12.19 -12.22
C ILE A 218 -7.55 11.15 -11.16
N ASN A 219 -7.64 9.88 -11.53
CA ASN A 219 -7.30 8.73 -10.69
C ASN A 219 -5.99 8.08 -11.16
N ILE A 220 -4.85 8.73 -10.91
CA ILE A 220 -3.54 8.22 -11.30
C ILE A 220 -3.15 7.03 -10.39
N GLY A 221 -2.79 5.89 -11.00
CA GLY A 221 -2.21 4.73 -10.29
C GLY A 221 -3.16 3.67 -9.76
N PHE A 222 -4.47 3.78 -10.05
CA PHE A 222 -5.46 2.68 -9.93
C PHE A 222 -5.74 2.04 -11.27
N SER A 223 -6.45 0.90 -11.25
CA SER A 223 -7.04 0.33 -12.45
C SER A 223 -7.89 1.44 -13.11
N ASP A 224 -7.22 2.26 -13.88
CA ASP A 224 -7.86 3.24 -14.70
C ASP A 224 -8.63 2.42 -15.74
N HIS A 225 -9.94 2.54 -15.74
CA HIS A 225 -10.79 1.85 -16.70
C HIS A 225 -10.34 2.13 -18.15
N ASN A 226 -9.82 3.32 -18.44
CA ASN A 226 -9.16 3.60 -19.71
C ASN A 226 -7.95 2.71 -19.98
N THR A 227 -7.22 2.29 -18.95
CA THR A 227 -6.12 1.32 -19.07
C THR A 227 -6.66 -0.06 -19.40
N GLU A 228 -7.75 -0.49 -18.79
CA GLU A 228 -8.43 -1.76 -19.10
C GLU A 228 -8.98 -1.77 -20.52
N VAL A 229 -9.65 -0.69 -20.94
CA VAL A 229 -10.11 -0.50 -22.32
C VAL A 229 -8.94 -0.54 -23.31
N TYR A 230 -7.86 0.19 -23.01
CA TYR A 230 -6.66 0.18 -23.85
C TYR A 230 -6.04 -1.21 -23.96
N HIS A 231 -5.94 -1.96 -22.87
CA HIS A 231 -5.42 -3.33 -22.88
C HIS A 231 -6.30 -4.28 -23.70
N ALA A 232 -7.62 -4.21 -23.55
CA ALA A 232 -8.57 -5.00 -24.33
C ALA A 232 -8.38 -4.79 -25.84
N LEU A 233 -8.08 -3.55 -26.24
CA LEU A 233 -7.88 -3.16 -27.63
C LEU A 233 -6.48 -3.43 -28.17
N SER A 234 -5.42 -3.36 -27.34
CA SER A 234 -4.02 -3.30 -27.78
C SER A 234 -3.23 -4.59 -27.56
N TYR A 235 -3.58 -5.43 -26.57
CA TYR A 235 -2.82 -6.65 -26.27
C TYR A 235 -2.86 -7.66 -27.40
N THR A 236 -1.69 -8.30 -27.64
CA THR A 236 -1.46 -9.22 -28.77
C THR A 236 -1.37 -10.69 -28.35
N ASP A 237 -1.61 -11.00 -27.08
CA ASP A 237 -1.71 -12.39 -26.64
C ASP A 237 -2.95 -13.08 -27.24
N THR A 238 -2.90 -14.40 -27.32
CA THR A 238 -3.94 -15.20 -27.99
C THR A 238 -5.33 -14.98 -27.39
N LYS A 239 -5.43 -14.79 -26.07
CA LYS A 239 -6.72 -14.59 -25.39
C LYS A 239 -7.32 -13.24 -25.78
N SER A 240 -6.57 -12.16 -25.65
CA SER A 240 -7.04 -10.80 -25.97
C SER A 240 -7.41 -10.64 -27.44
N VAL A 241 -6.62 -11.25 -28.34
CA VAL A 241 -6.95 -11.27 -29.79
C VAL A 241 -8.26 -12.03 -30.04
N THR A 242 -8.44 -13.20 -29.41
CA THR A 242 -9.66 -14.01 -29.58
C THR A 242 -10.91 -13.29 -29.07
N GLU A 243 -10.80 -12.63 -27.90
CA GLU A 243 -11.92 -11.85 -27.33
C GLU A 243 -12.29 -10.67 -28.23
N ARG A 244 -11.29 -9.94 -28.75
CA ARG A 244 -11.47 -8.81 -29.66
C ARG A 244 -12.15 -9.23 -30.98
N GLU A 245 -11.70 -10.33 -31.56
CA GLU A 245 -12.30 -10.90 -32.76
C GLU A 245 -13.76 -11.36 -32.54
N ALA A 246 -14.02 -12.02 -31.41
CA ALA A 246 -15.36 -12.45 -31.04
C ALA A 246 -16.30 -11.26 -30.81
N PHE A 247 -15.83 -10.20 -30.16
CA PHE A 247 -16.62 -9.00 -29.94
C PHE A 247 -16.89 -8.23 -31.24
N ALA A 248 -15.92 -8.15 -32.15
CA ALA A 248 -16.13 -7.59 -33.48
C ALA A 248 -17.17 -8.37 -34.29
N GLU A 249 -17.17 -9.70 -34.19
CA GLU A 249 -18.19 -10.56 -34.80
C GLU A 249 -19.57 -10.30 -34.21
N PHE A 250 -19.66 -10.15 -32.88
CA PHE A 250 -20.90 -9.79 -32.19
C PHE A 250 -21.43 -8.45 -32.71
N LEU A 251 -20.63 -7.39 -32.77
CA LEU A 251 -21.06 -6.07 -33.27
C LEU A 251 -21.51 -6.13 -34.73
N ALA A 252 -20.84 -6.92 -35.56
CA ALA A 252 -21.20 -7.12 -36.96
C ALA A 252 -22.57 -7.82 -37.13
N SER A 253 -22.99 -8.61 -36.15
CA SER A 253 -24.27 -9.33 -36.17
C SER A 253 -25.46 -8.47 -35.75
N LEU A 254 -25.22 -7.32 -35.12
CA LEU A 254 -26.29 -6.47 -34.59
C LEU A 254 -27.07 -5.74 -35.72
N PRO A 255 -28.37 -5.55 -35.54
CA PRO A 255 -29.15 -4.67 -36.39
C PRO A 255 -28.74 -3.21 -36.12
N THR A 256 -28.11 -2.59 -37.11
CA THR A 256 -27.63 -1.20 -37.03
C THR A 256 -27.99 -0.45 -38.31
N GLY A 257 -27.79 0.88 -38.31
CA GLY A 257 -27.89 1.70 -39.48
C GLY A 257 -26.82 1.47 -40.57
N ILE A 258 -25.88 0.54 -40.34
CA ILE A 258 -24.87 0.11 -41.33
C ILE A 258 -25.53 -0.94 -42.26
N THR A 259 -26.23 -0.49 -43.29
CA THR A 259 -27.00 -1.37 -44.19
C THR A 259 -26.27 -1.77 -45.45
N ASP A 260 -25.27 -1.00 -45.87
CA ASP A 260 -24.58 -1.17 -47.18
C ASP A 260 -23.41 -2.15 -47.14
N LEU A 261 -23.03 -2.65 -45.94
CA LEU A 261 -21.93 -3.57 -45.70
C LEU A 261 -22.46 -4.98 -45.38
N ASP A 262 -21.81 -6.00 -45.93
CA ASP A 262 -22.03 -7.39 -45.53
C ASP A 262 -21.42 -7.65 -44.11
N GLN A 263 -21.68 -8.85 -43.57
CA GLN A 263 -21.22 -9.20 -42.21
C GLN A 263 -19.69 -9.18 -42.06
N ALA A 264 -18.96 -9.64 -43.07
CA ALA A 264 -17.50 -9.66 -43.06
C ALA A 264 -16.94 -8.22 -43.09
N GLN A 265 -17.56 -7.35 -43.87
CA GLN A 265 -17.21 -5.93 -43.96
C GLN A 265 -17.54 -5.18 -42.66
N ARG A 266 -18.68 -5.49 -42.01
CA ARG A 266 -19.03 -4.94 -40.71
C ARG A 266 -18.07 -5.35 -39.62
N LYS A 267 -17.62 -6.63 -39.64
CA LYS A 267 -16.57 -7.09 -38.71
C LYS A 267 -15.24 -6.36 -38.93
N ALA A 268 -14.86 -6.17 -40.21
CA ALA A 268 -13.66 -5.41 -40.56
C ALA A 268 -13.75 -3.96 -40.05
N LEU A 269 -14.90 -3.31 -40.22
CA LEU A 269 -15.18 -1.95 -39.69
C LEU A 269 -15.08 -1.89 -38.17
N ALA A 270 -15.61 -2.89 -37.47
CA ALA A 270 -15.47 -2.96 -36.00
C ALA A 270 -14.01 -3.03 -35.56
N LEU A 271 -13.22 -3.90 -36.20
CA LEU A 271 -11.78 -4.01 -35.90
C LEU A 271 -11.00 -2.74 -36.24
N GLU A 272 -11.34 -2.07 -37.34
CA GLU A 272 -10.77 -0.77 -37.71
C GLU A 272 -11.11 0.31 -36.69
N SER A 273 -12.36 0.33 -36.22
CA SER A 273 -12.80 1.27 -35.16
C SER A 273 -12.08 1.05 -33.85
N PHE A 274 -11.74 -0.20 -33.50
CA PHE A 274 -10.93 -0.53 -32.31
C PHE A 274 -9.49 0.00 -32.43
N ALA A 275 -8.88 -0.14 -33.60
CA ALA A 275 -7.56 0.43 -33.86
C ALA A 275 -7.57 1.97 -33.77
N ALA A 276 -8.57 2.61 -34.36
CA ALA A 276 -8.75 4.05 -34.28
C ALA A 276 -8.92 4.54 -32.84
N MET A 277 -9.66 3.81 -32.02
CA MET A 277 -9.85 4.12 -30.60
C MET A 277 -8.55 3.93 -29.80
N THR A 278 -7.76 2.90 -30.09
CA THR A 278 -6.43 2.68 -29.48
C THR A 278 -5.52 3.90 -29.70
N ASP A 279 -5.40 4.35 -30.95
CA ASP A 279 -4.60 5.52 -31.32
C ASP A 279 -5.10 6.80 -30.61
N SER A 280 -6.42 6.94 -30.48
CA SER A 280 -7.03 8.05 -29.76
C SER A 280 -6.70 8.05 -28.28
N LEU A 281 -6.76 6.89 -27.60
CA LEU A 281 -6.43 6.75 -26.18
C LEU A 281 -4.95 7.02 -25.92
N GLU A 282 -4.04 6.54 -26.77
CA GLU A 282 -2.60 6.83 -26.63
C GLU A 282 -2.31 8.32 -26.72
N SER A 283 -2.85 8.99 -27.72
CA SER A 283 -2.62 10.41 -27.92
C SER A 283 -3.36 11.28 -26.87
N GLY A 284 -4.44 10.80 -26.28
CA GLY A 284 -5.19 11.48 -25.21
C GLY A 284 -4.43 11.53 -23.88
N ARG A 285 -3.52 10.60 -23.62
CA ARG A 285 -2.69 10.61 -22.40
C ARG A 285 -1.88 11.88 -22.21
N ALA A 286 -1.40 12.47 -23.29
CA ALA A 286 -0.64 13.71 -23.22
C ALA A 286 -1.52 14.92 -22.81
N LEU A 287 -2.80 14.91 -23.11
CA LEU A 287 -3.72 16.03 -22.82
C LEU A 287 -4.03 16.14 -21.33
N THR A 288 -4.12 15.02 -20.62
CA THR A 288 -4.40 15.02 -19.16
C THR A 288 -3.27 15.62 -18.32
N THR A 289 -2.11 15.88 -18.89
CA THR A 289 -0.98 16.55 -18.23
C THR A 289 -0.88 18.03 -18.58
N GLU A 290 -1.70 18.51 -19.50
CA GLU A 290 -1.72 19.91 -19.92
C GLU A 290 -2.59 20.74 -18.96
N LEU A 291 -1.93 21.45 -18.04
CA LEU A 291 -2.59 22.31 -17.06
C LEU A 291 -3.21 23.53 -17.76
N ILE A 292 -4.52 23.72 -17.55
CA ILE A 292 -5.27 24.89 -18.04
C ILE A 292 -5.26 25.99 -17.00
N PHE A 293 -5.70 25.69 -15.78
CA PHE A 293 -5.64 26.62 -14.64
C PHE A 293 -5.64 25.84 -13.32
N GLU A 294 -5.23 26.55 -12.26
CA GLU A 294 -5.27 26.07 -10.88
C GLU A 294 -6.06 27.08 -10.04
N SER A 295 -6.92 26.57 -9.19
CA SER A 295 -7.67 27.32 -8.18
C SER A 295 -7.05 27.07 -6.80
N ALA A 296 -6.67 28.14 -6.08
CA ALA A 296 -6.13 28.07 -4.73
C ALA A 296 -7.08 28.75 -3.74
N TRP A 297 -7.51 27.99 -2.74
CA TRP A 297 -8.33 28.49 -1.64
C TRP A 297 -7.38 28.91 -0.50
N SER A 298 -7.09 30.19 -0.44
CA SER A 298 -6.29 30.80 0.63
C SER A 298 -7.16 31.79 1.41
N ASN A 299 -7.11 31.72 2.73
CA ASN A 299 -7.94 32.55 3.61
C ASN A 299 -9.47 32.27 3.49
N LEU A 300 -10.27 32.96 4.29
CA LEU A 300 -11.73 32.84 4.36
C LEU A 300 -12.43 33.59 3.22
N THR A 301 -12.02 33.32 1.99
CA THR A 301 -12.53 34.03 0.80
C THR A 301 -13.77 33.35 0.22
N LYS A 302 -14.63 34.13 -0.43
CA LYS A 302 -15.82 33.59 -1.09
C LYS A 302 -15.51 32.77 -2.33
N ALA A 303 -14.39 33.07 -3.00
CA ALA A 303 -13.92 32.40 -4.21
C ALA A 303 -12.40 32.21 -4.16
N PRO A 304 -11.85 31.18 -4.81
CA PRO A 304 -10.41 30.93 -4.86
C PRO A 304 -9.68 31.91 -5.78
N GLU A 305 -8.39 32.06 -5.56
CA GLU A 305 -7.52 32.68 -6.56
C GLU A 305 -7.26 31.69 -7.69
N ARG A 306 -7.33 32.14 -8.95
CA ARG A 306 -7.11 31.29 -10.12
C ARG A 306 -5.88 31.72 -10.89
N LYS A 307 -4.97 30.75 -11.14
CA LYS A 307 -3.75 30.92 -11.94
C LYS A 307 -3.91 30.12 -13.22
N PHE A 308 -3.77 30.79 -14.37
CA PHE A 308 -3.98 30.18 -15.66
C PHE A 308 -2.68 29.72 -16.31
N GLY A 309 -2.73 28.58 -16.99
CA GLY A 309 -1.66 28.06 -17.81
C GLY A 309 -1.49 28.88 -19.12
N PRO A 310 -0.39 28.70 -19.85
CA PRO A 310 -0.08 29.53 -21.02
C PRO A 310 -0.98 29.28 -22.24
N ARG A 311 -1.71 28.17 -22.32
CA ARG A 311 -2.58 27.83 -23.46
C ARG A 311 -4.06 28.14 -23.29
N GLN A 312 -4.43 28.79 -22.21
CA GLN A 312 -5.84 29.14 -21.91
C GLN A 312 -6.55 29.91 -23.04
N TYR A 313 -5.83 30.65 -23.90
CA TYR A 313 -6.40 31.56 -24.88
C TYR A 313 -7.29 30.86 -25.92
N VAL A 314 -7.02 29.62 -26.28
CA VAL A 314 -7.83 28.85 -27.25
C VAL A 314 -9.18 28.46 -26.67
N GLU A 315 -9.26 28.30 -25.36
CA GLU A 315 -10.45 27.81 -24.64
C GLU A 315 -11.16 28.91 -23.84
N MET A 316 -10.65 30.15 -23.88
CA MET A 316 -11.23 31.32 -23.20
C MET A 316 -12.74 31.51 -23.35
N PRO A 317 -13.38 31.23 -24.50
CA PRO A 317 -14.85 31.38 -24.63
C PRO A 317 -15.67 30.54 -23.66
N PHE A 318 -15.09 29.42 -23.14
CA PHE A 318 -15.78 28.55 -22.18
C PHE A 318 -15.64 29.04 -20.74
N TYR A 319 -14.62 29.85 -20.43
CA TYR A 319 -14.23 30.25 -19.08
C TYR A 319 -14.76 31.65 -18.77
N ASN A 320 -16.09 31.78 -18.72
CA ASN A 320 -16.80 33.01 -18.34
C ASN A 320 -17.12 33.03 -16.83
N GLU A 321 -17.59 34.17 -16.34
CA GLU A 321 -17.92 34.38 -14.93
C GLU A 321 -18.89 33.31 -14.39
N ARG A 322 -19.91 32.98 -15.13
CA ARG A 322 -20.92 31.97 -14.74
C ARG A 322 -20.34 30.59 -14.59
N PHE A 323 -19.43 30.19 -15.47
CA PHE A 323 -18.70 28.92 -15.35
C PHE A 323 -17.83 28.90 -14.11
N PHE A 324 -17.13 30.00 -13.81
CA PHE A 324 -16.31 30.09 -12.61
C PHE A 324 -17.13 30.15 -11.32
N ASP A 325 -18.33 30.70 -11.35
CA ASP A 325 -19.23 30.63 -10.19
C ASP A 325 -19.66 29.18 -9.90
N LEU A 326 -19.95 28.39 -10.93
CA LEU A 326 -20.25 26.97 -10.81
C LEU A 326 -19.04 26.20 -10.26
N LEU A 327 -17.86 26.44 -10.81
CA LEU A 327 -16.63 25.80 -10.30
C LEU A 327 -16.31 26.20 -8.87
N THR A 328 -16.58 27.44 -8.47
CA THR A 328 -16.39 27.90 -7.09
C THR A 328 -17.25 27.09 -6.11
N GLN A 329 -18.51 26.82 -6.45
CA GLN A 329 -19.40 25.98 -5.65
C GLN A 329 -18.94 24.53 -5.64
N PHE A 330 -18.52 23.99 -6.78
CA PHE A 330 -18.00 22.65 -6.94
C PHE A 330 -16.71 22.45 -6.14
N GLU A 331 -15.73 23.33 -6.26
CA GLU A 331 -14.47 23.29 -5.51
C GLU A 331 -14.69 23.38 -4.00
N PHE A 332 -15.64 24.24 -3.57
CA PHE A 332 -16.03 24.31 -2.16
C PHE A 332 -16.58 22.98 -1.67
N LEU A 333 -17.42 22.32 -2.46
CA LEU A 333 -17.93 20.98 -2.17
C LEU A 333 -16.80 19.95 -2.06
N LEU A 334 -15.82 19.96 -2.98
CA LEU A 334 -14.67 19.05 -2.95
C LEU A 334 -13.84 19.18 -1.67
N HIS A 335 -13.68 20.40 -1.16
CA HIS A 335 -12.93 20.64 0.08
C HIS A 335 -13.76 20.41 1.35
N ALA A 336 -15.06 20.69 1.31
CA ALA A 336 -15.96 20.40 2.43
C ALA A 336 -16.23 18.90 2.59
N MET A 337 -16.22 18.13 1.50
CA MET A 337 -16.47 16.69 1.47
C MET A 337 -15.38 15.97 0.66
N PRO A 338 -14.13 15.93 1.14
CA PRO A 338 -13.04 15.28 0.44
C PRO A 338 -13.28 13.75 0.35
N ALA A 339 -13.11 13.21 -0.85
CA ALA A 339 -13.32 11.79 -1.11
C ALA A 339 -12.27 11.20 -2.06
N GLY A 340 -11.67 12.02 -2.95
CA GLY A 340 -10.66 11.59 -3.90
C GLY A 340 -9.42 11.02 -3.21
N ARG A 341 -8.92 9.90 -3.71
CA ARG A 341 -7.77 9.22 -3.08
C ARG A 341 -6.55 10.12 -2.95
N ILE A 342 -6.15 10.78 -4.05
CA ILE A 342 -4.97 11.65 -4.05
C ILE A 342 -5.18 12.84 -3.10
N GLN A 343 -6.40 13.38 -3.08
CA GLN A 343 -6.79 14.43 -2.14
C GLN A 343 -6.66 13.95 -0.69
N LEU A 344 -7.18 12.77 -0.37
CA LEU A 344 -7.11 12.20 0.97
C LEU A 344 -5.67 11.88 1.38
N GLU A 345 -4.86 11.32 0.50
CA GLU A 345 -3.44 11.07 0.75
C GLU A 345 -2.69 12.37 1.13
N LYS A 346 -3.00 13.49 0.48
CA LYS A 346 -2.42 14.79 0.82
C LYS A 346 -3.01 15.39 2.11
N LEU A 347 -4.30 15.22 2.34
CA LEU A 347 -4.97 15.69 3.55
C LEU A 347 -4.56 14.90 4.79
N GLU A 348 -4.18 13.63 4.65
CA GLU A 348 -3.78 12.80 5.79
C GLU A 348 -2.67 13.45 6.61
N GLY A 349 -1.62 13.93 5.98
CA GLY A 349 -0.54 14.63 6.67
C GLY A 349 -0.97 15.96 7.28
N VAL A 350 -1.81 16.72 6.55
CA VAL A 350 -2.36 17.99 7.04
C VAL A 350 -3.24 17.77 8.27
N TRP A 351 -4.15 16.81 8.22
CA TRP A 351 -5.01 16.47 9.37
C TRP A 351 -4.22 15.92 10.54
N THR A 352 -3.20 15.09 10.31
CA THR A 352 -2.31 14.61 11.37
C THR A 352 -1.64 15.78 12.10
N ARG A 353 -1.17 16.80 11.37
CA ARG A 353 -0.60 17.99 11.96
C ARG A 353 -1.65 18.82 12.71
N GLN A 354 -2.85 18.97 12.16
CA GLN A 354 -3.96 19.68 12.82
C GLN A 354 -4.36 18.98 14.13
N GLU A 355 -4.49 17.66 14.17
CA GLU A 355 -4.77 16.92 15.40
C GLU A 355 -3.69 17.16 16.46
N TYR A 356 -2.42 17.20 16.09
CA TYR A 356 -1.33 17.55 17.01
C TYR A 356 -1.45 18.98 17.55
N LEU A 357 -1.80 19.95 16.70
CA LEU A 357 -1.98 21.36 17.10
C LEU A 357 -3.23 21.58 17.95
N LEU A 358 -4.24 20.73 17.82
CA LEU A 358 -5.46 20.74 18.63
C LEU A 358 -5.29 20.16 20.03
N GLN A 359 -4.21 19.43 20.33
CA GLN A 359 -4.01 18.84 21.65
C GLN A 359 -3.81 19.93 22.73
N ALA A 360 -4.44 19.72 23.89
CA ALA A 360 -4.20 20.56 25.05
C ALA A 360 -2.82 20.26 25.67
N ARG A 361 -2.08 21.28 26.07
CA ARG A 361 -0.77 21.17 26.71
C ARG A 361 -0.78 21.72 28.11
N ASN A 362 0.05 21.18 28.98
CA ASN A 362 0.10 21.56 30.41
C ASN A 362 0.43 23.04 30.65
N ASN A 363 1.12 23.69 29.71
CA ASN A 363 1.56 25.10 29.84
C ASN A 363 0.79 26.02 28.86
N ASP A 364 -0.41 25.65 28.42
CA ASP A 364 -1.21 26.47 27.51
C ASP A 364 -1.64 27.78 28.16
N THR A 365 -1.40 28.88 27.43
CA THR A 365 -2.06 30.16 27.64
C THR A 365 -3.10 30.39 26.56
N ALA A 366 -4.03 31.31 26.76
CA ALA A 366 -5.04 31.59 25.72
C ALA A 366 -4.41 32.04 24.39
N GLU A 367 -3.35 32.82 24.47
CA GLU A 367 -2.59 33.28 23.29
C GLU A 367 -1.89 32.12 22.59
N SER A 368 -1.17 31.24 23.30
CA SER A 368 -0.46 30.12 22.69
C SER A 368 -1.41 29.12 22.03
N VAL A 369 -2.62 28.95 22.57
CA VAL A 369 -3.66 28.13 21.97
C VAL A 369 -4.17 28.77 20.68
N VAL A 370 -4.42 30.07 20.66
CA VAL A 370 -4.86 30.79 19.46
C VAL A 370 -3.79 30.74 18.37
N ASP A 371 -2.52 30.95 18.72
CA ASP A 371 -1.41 30.85 17.74
C ASP A 371 -1.35 29.45 17.08
N ARG A 372 -1.51 28.37 17.86
CA ARG A 372 -1.55 27.00 17.32
C ARG A 372 -2.79 26.76 16.47
N LEU A 373 -3.94 27.30 16.87
CA LEU A 373 -5.19 27.16 16.10
C LEU A 373 -5.12 27.92 14.77
N TRP A 374 -4.45 29.09 14.74
CA TRP A 374 -4.16 29.77 13.47
C TRP A 374 -3.22 28.99 12.57
N GLN A 375 -2.17 28.39 13.11
CA GLN A 375 -1.29 27.50 12.34
C GLN A 375 -2.07 26.30 11.74
N ALA A 376 -2.98 25.73 12.52
CA ALA A 376 -3.85 24.66 12.06
C ALA A 376 -4.80 25.15 10.95
N HIS A 377 -5.42 26.31 11.12
CA HIS A 377 -6.29 26.95 10.12
C HIS A 377 -5.55 27.25 8.82
N ASP A 378 -4.35 27.81 8.90
CA ASP A 378 -3.56 28.19 7.71
C ASP A 378 -3.12 26.97 6.90
N SER A 379 -2.96 25.81 7.53
CA SER A 379 -2.67 24.56 6.84
C SER A 379 -3.88 23.98 6.08
N ASN A 380 -5.10 24.18 6.60
CA ASN A 380 -6.35 23.78 5.96
C ASN A 380 -7.55 24.49 6.61
N ALA A 381 -8.10 25.46 5.94
CA ALA A 381 -9.25 26.25 6.40
C ALA A 381 -10.59 25.50 6.36
N PHE A 382 -10.63 24.28 5.87
CA PHE A 382 -11.84 23.47 5.74
C PHE A 382 -12.07 22.49 6.91
N ASN A 383 -11.25 22.57 7.97
CA ASN A 383 -11.41 21.74 9.16
C ASN A 383 -12.34 22.42 10.18
N ARG A 384 -13.56 21.93 10.28
CA ARG A 384 -14.59 22.50 11.17
C ARG A 384 -14.23 22.42 12.66
N ALA A 385 -13.49 21.38 13.10
CA ALA A 385 -13.04 21.26 14.50
C ALA A 385 -12.08 22.41 14.86
N VAL A 386 -11.15 22.75 13.97
CA VAL A 386 -10.25 23.89 14.12
C VAL A 386 -11.04 25.20 14.17
N LEU A 387 -11.98 25.42 13.25
CA LEU A 387 -12.77 26.66 13.16
C LEU A 387 -13.60 26.91 14.42
N LYS A 388 -14.29 25.89 14.92
CA LYS A 388 -15.10 25.99 16.14
C LYS A 388 -14.24 26.35 17.36
N ARG A 389 -13.10 25.71 17.51
CA ARG A 389 -12.19 25.98 18.63
C ARG A 389 -11.53 27.35 18.50
N LEU A 390 -11.11 27.75 17.31
CA LEU A 390 -10.51 29.05 17.02
C LEU A 390 -11.49 30.18 17.30
N SER A 391 -12.75 30.09 16.79
CA SER A 391 -13.79 31.07 17.06
C SER A 391 -14.06 31.22 18.56
N ALA A 392 -14.16 30.11 19.31
CA ALA A 392 -14.40 30.14 20.76
C ALA A 392 -13.24 30.78 21.53
N GLN A 393 -11.99 30.51 21.18
CA GLN A 393 -10.81 31.09 21.81
C GLN A 393 -10.66 32.58 21.49
N LEU A 394 -10.91 33.00 20.24
CA LEU A 394 -10.91 34.41 19.84
C LEU A 394 -11.97 35.23 20.64
N GLN A 395 -13.17 34.67 20.86
CA GLN A 395 -14.18 35.29 21.73
C GLN A 395 -13.66 35.45 23.16
N THR A 396 -12.96 34.44 23.71
CA THR A 396 -12.38 34.51 25.04
C THR A 396 -11.35 35.63 25.18
N LEU A 397 -10.61 35.93 24.11
CA LEU A 397 -9.64 37.03 24.04
C LEU A 397 -10.27 38.39 23.70
N GLY A 398 -11.59 38.45 23.41
CA GLY A 398 -12.29 39.69 23.02
C GLY A 398 -12.04 40.10 21.54
N GLU A 399 -11.57 39.19 20.70
CA GLU A 399 -11.35 39.41 19.27
C GLU A 399 -12.61 39.08 18.44
N ASP A 400 -13.74 39.73 18.81
CA ASP A 400 -15.08 39.39 18.34
C ASP A 400 -15.25 39.45 16.81
N GLU A 401 -14.59 40.39 16.13
CA GLU A 401 -14.67 40.51 14.65
C GLU A 401 -14.06 39.33 13.93
N GLN A 402 -12.89 38.86 14.40
CA GLN A 402 -12.22 37.69 13.83
C GLN A 402 -13.01 36.42 14.17
N ALA A 403 -13.48 36.30 15.41
CA ALA A 403 -14.30 35.18 15.87
C ALA A 403 -15.56 35.02 14.98
N GLN A 404 -16.23 36.15 14.65
CA GLN A 404 -17.42 36.14 13.78
C GLN A 404 -17.07 35.68 12.36
N LYS A 405 -15.97 36.15 11.76
CA LYS A 405 -15.55 35.72 10.42
C LYS A 405 -15.30 34.20 10.36
N ILE A 406 -14.65 33.66 11.39
CA ILE A 406 -14.42 32.22 11.49
C ILE A 406 -15.76 31.47 11.66
N ALA A 407 -16.67 31.96 12.49
CA ALA A 407 -17.98 31.34 12.70
C ALA A 407 -18.84 31.36 11.42
N GLU A 408 -18.80 32.44 10.65
CA GLU A 408 -19.50 32.54 9.34
C GLU A 408 -18.94 31.51 8.33
N TRP A 409 -17.63 31.30 8.36
CA TRP A 409 -16.97 30.27 7.51
C TRP A 409 -17.38 28.86 7.95
N ASP A 410 -17.39 28.56 9.26
CA ASP A 410 -17.87 27.25 9.76
C ASP A 410 -19.34 27.02 9.38
N ALA A 411 -20.19 28.05 9.50
CA ALA A 411 -21.60 27.96 9.09
C ALA A 411 -21.76 27.67 7.60
N ARG A 412 -20.92 28.28 6.74
CA ARG A 412 -20.90 27.99 5.30
C ARG A 412 -20.54 26.55 5.00
N LEU A 413 -19.53 26.00 5.71
CA LEU A 413 -19.14 24.59 5.59
C LEU A 413 -20.25 23.67 6.10
N GLY A 414 -20.85 24.00 7.25
CA GLY A 414 -21.95 23.24 7.82
C GLY A 414 -23.21 23.17 6.96
N ALA A 415 -23.44 24.15 6.11
CA ALA A 415 -24.52 24.12 5.12
C ALA A 415 -24.31 23.07 4.01
N VAL A 416 -23.07 22.67 3.77
CA VAL A 416 -22.71 21.65 2.77
C VAL A 416 -22.51 20.28 3.39
N ALA A 417 -21.86 20.21 4.55
CA ALA A 417 -21.54 18.97 5.23
C ALA A 417 -21.77 19.08 6.75
N ASP A 418 -22.67 18.27 7.29
CA ASP A 418 -22.95 18.25 8.74
C ASP A 418 -21.79 17.67 9.55
N THR A 419 -21.01 16.76 8.98
CA THR A 419 -19.98 16.00 9.66
C THR A 419 -18.60 16.63 9.54
N ASP A 420 -17.83 16.47 10.59
CA ASP A 420 -16.41 16.78 10.61
C ASP A 420 -15.60 15.79 9.72
N HIS A 421 -14.35 16.13 9.42
CA HIS A 421 -13.43 15.24 8.68
C HIS A 421 -13.01 14.00 9.48
N TYR A 422 -13.10 14.04 10.82
CA TYR A 422 -12.57 12.99 11.70
C TYR A 422 -13.04 11.56 11.38
N PRO A 423 -14.32 11.29 11.03
CA PRO A 423 -14.77 9.95 10.65
C PRO A 423 -14.08 9.40 9.39
N VAL A 424 -13.56 10.24 8.52
CA VAL A 424 -12.75 9.85 7.36
C VAL A 424 -11.30 9.64 7.80
N PHE A 425 -10.74 10.58 8.53
CA PHE A 425 -9.37 10.56 9.02
C PHE A 425 -9.08 9.35 9.92
N SER A 426 -9.98 9.03 10.87
CA SER A 426 -9.83 7.88 11.78
C SER A 426 -9.74 6.52 11.06
N LYS A 427 -10.20 6.43 9.81
CA LYS A 427 -10.07 5.24 8.96
C LYS A 427 -8.76 5.21 8.17
N MET A 428 -8.05 6.32 8.08
CA MET A 428 -6.76 6.42 7.41
C MET A 428 -5.64 5.86 8.30
N ARG A 429 -4.47 5.60 7.73
CA ARG A 429 -3.35 5.01 8.47
C ARG A 429 -2.93 5.88 9.66
N SER A 430 -2.76 7.18 9.45
CA SER A 430 -2.36 8.13 10.50
C SER A 430 -3.40 8.24 11.61
N GLY A 431 -4.68 8.35 11.26
CA GLY A 431 -5.77 8.40 12.23
C GLY A 431 -5.85 7.14 13.07
N ARG A 432 -5.79 5.96 12.43
CA ARG A 432 -5.73 4.66 13.14
C ARG A 432 -4.53 4.56 14.07
N LEU A 433 -3.35 5.05 13.66
CA LEU A 433 -2.17 5.05 14.52
C LEU A 433 -2.32 5.99 15.72
N LEU A 434 -2.93 7.17 15.55
CA LEU A 434 -3.19 8.09 16.66
C LEU A 434 -4.21 7.50 17.65
N ASP A 435 -5.29 6.91 17.16
CA ASP A 435 -6.27 6.22 18.00
C ASP A 435 -5.64 5.03 18.73
N TRP A 436 -4.80 4.28 18.01
CA TRP A 436 -4.05 3.16 18.56
C TRP A 436 -3.10 3.60 19.69
N LEU A 437 -2.35 4.68 19.52
CA LEU A 437 -1.49 5.25 20.56
C LEU A 437 -2.32 5.76 21.77
N ALA A 438 -3.46 6.38 21.52
CA ALA A 438 -4.35 6.86 22.58
C ALA A 438 -4.91 5.71 23.42
N ALA A 439 -5.30 4.60 22.80
CA ALA A 439 -5.84 3.41 23.46
C ALA A 439 -4.79 2.67 24.33
N ARG A 440 -3.51 2.93 24.16
CA ARG A 440 -2.41 2.30 24.90
C ARG A 440 -2.01 3.04 26.18
N LYS A 441 -2.56 4.23 26.41
CA LYS A 441 -2.29 4.99 27.63
C LYS A 441 -2.89 4.28 28.84
N PRO A 442 -2.15 4.18 29.98
CA PRO A 442 -2.75 3.67 31.22
C PRO A 442 -3.83 4.65 31.73
N ASP A 443 -4.92 4.11 32.24
CA ASP A 443 -5.91 4.90 32.95
C ASP A 443 -5.43 5.35 34.35
N ALA A 444 -6.26 6.07 35.09
CA ALA A 444 -5.89 6.60 36.40
C ALA A 444 -5.61 5.48 37.43
N GLU A 445 -6.34 4.38 37.42
CA GLU A 445 -6.17 3.25 38.33
C GLU A 445 -4.90 2.49 38.00
N GLN A 446 -4.68 2.17 36.70
CA GLN A 446 -3.46 1.55 36.21
C GLN A 446 -2.23 2.42 36.51
N THR A 447 -2.31 3.73 36.28
CA THR A 447 -1.24 4.67 36.62
C THR A 447 -0.86 4.60 38.09
N ALA A 448 -1.85 4.53 39.00
CA ALA A 448 -1.60 4.41 40.45
C ALA A 448 -0.99 3.05 40.83
N LEU A 449 -1.37 1.97 40.15
CA LEU A 449 -0.77 0.63 40.34
C LEU A 449 0.68 0.60 39.86
N ILE A 450 0.96 1.13 38.69
CA ILE A 450 2.29 1.23 38.11
C ILE A 450 3.21 2.06 39.00
N ALA A 451 2.73 3.22 39.49
CA ALA A 451 3.50 4.08 40.39
C ALA A 451 3.90 3.35 41.69
N ARG A 452 3.00 2.56 42.28
CA ARG A 452 3.29 1.73 43.46
C ARG A 452 4.30 0.64 43.17
N HIS A 453 4.17 -0.04 42.01
CA HIS A 453 5.10 -1.09 41.59
C HIS A 453 6.51 -0.53 41.35
N LEU A 454 6.63 0.61 40.65
CA LEU A 454 7.90 1.29 40.41
C LEU A 454 8.53 1.74 41.74
N ALA A 455 7.74 2.32 42.67
CA ALA A 455 8.25 2.73 43.98
C ALA A 455 8.81 1.53 44.79
N ALA A 456 8.16 0.36 44.71
CA ALA A 456 8.65 -0.86 45.36
C ALA A 456 9.94 -1.41 44.73
N ASN A 457 10.26 -1.05 43.48
CA ASN A 457 11.43 -1.49 42.73
C ASN A 457 12.44 -0.34 42.46
N ASN A 458 12.62 0.57 43.38
CA ASN A 458 13.56 1.70 43.30
C ASN A 458 13.38 2.63 42.09
N GLY A 459 12.18 2.72 41.54
CA GLY A 459 11.84 3.54 40.39
C GLY A 459 12.05 2.86 39.00
N GLY A 460 12.51 1.61 39.02
CA GLY A 460 12.82 0.86 37.77
C GLY A 460 14.14 1.30 37.11
N PRO A 461 14.45 0.75 35.92
CA PRO A 461 15.66 1.09 35.16
C PRO A 461 15.67 2.56 34.75
N GLN A 462 16.85 3.17 34.78
CA GLN A 462 17.03 4.59 34.42
C GLN A 462 17.50 4.70 32.96
N PHE A 463 16.86 5.56 32.19
CA PHE A 463 17.15 5.81 30.78
C PHE A 463 17.98 7.08 30.60
N GLY A 464 19.13 6.98 29.94
CA GLY A 464 19.90 8.12 29.43
C GLY A 464 19.48 8.43 28.01
N ILE A 465 18.81 9.55 27.80
CA ILE A 465 18.34 10.00 26.49
C ILE A 465 19.36 11.00 25.95
N PHE A 466 20.06 10.61 24.88
CA PHE A 466 21.06 11.43 24.19
C PHE A 466 20.41 12.04 22.96
N LEU A 467 20.14 13.37 23.00
CA LEU A 467 19.47 14.10 21.93
C LEU A 467 20.50 14.85 21.07
N LEU A 468 20.47 14.61 19.79
CA LEU A 468 21.30 15.32 18.81
C LEU A 468 20.55 16.56 18.30
N ASP A 469 21.09 17.73 18.59
CA ASP A 469 20.64 19.04 18.11
C ASP A 469 21.71 19.66 17.21
N LEU A 470 21.93 19.03 16.05
CA LEU A 470 22.98 19.43 15.13
C LEU A 470 22.60 20.66 14.26
N ASP A 471 21.31 20.95 14.16
CA ASP A 471 20.77 22.11 13.44
C ASP A 471 20.52 23.32 14.35
N ASN A 472 20.75 23.18 15.66
CA ASN A 472 20.46 24.17 16.69
C ASN A 472 19.02 24.69 16.61
N ASN A 473 18.05 23.76 16.62
CA ASN A 473 16.63 24.05 16.42
C ASN A 473 15.84 23.95 17.74
N VAL A 474 15.59 25.12 18.33
CA VAL A 474 14.89 25.24 19.61
C VAL A 474 13.45 24.72 19.53
N GLU A 475 12.74 24.91 18.41
CA GLU A 475 11.37 24.45 18.23
C GLU A 475 11.31 22.92 18.24
N LYS A 476 12.20 22.27 17.49
CA LYS A 476 12.31 20.80 17.49
C LYS A 476 12.67 20.26 18.88
N LEU A 477 13.59 20.94 19.58
CA LEU A 477 13.96 20.54 20.94
C LEU A 477 12.75 20.65 21.89
N GLN A 478 11.96 21.73 21.78
CA GLN A 478 10.75 21.90 22.60
C GLN A 478 9.73 20.77 22.36
N VAL A 479 9.50 20.39 21.09
CA VAL A 479 8.61 19.27 20.73
C VAL A 479 9.04 17.98 21.43
N THR A 480 10.35 17.67 21.41
CA THR A 480 10.86 16.46 22.09
C THR A 480 10.68 16.54 23.59
N LEU A 481 11.01 17.67 24.20
CA LEU A 481 10.88 17.86 25.66
C LEU A 481 9.41 17.81 26.11
N ASP A 482 8.49 18.42 25.36
CA ASP A 482 7.05 18.39 25.66
C ASP A 482 6.53 16.94 25.64
N SER A 483 6.91 16.13 24.65
CA SER A 483 6.51 14.72 24.58
C SER A 483 7.01 13.89 25.77
N LEU A 484 8.19 14.17 26.28
CA LEU A 484 8.75 13.53 27.48
C LEU A 484 8.02 13.98 28.76
N VAL A 485 7.63 15.25 28.86
CA VAL A 485 6.86 15.79 30.01
C VAL A 485 5.46 15.21 30.02
N GLU A 486 4.82 15.05 28.87
CA GLU A 486 3.48 14.47 28.73
C GLU A 486 3.48 12.95 28.96
N GLY A 487 4.62 12.28 28.80
CA GLY A 487 4.78 10.84 29.02
C GLY A 487 4.62 10.44 30.49
N HIS A 488 4.19 9.20 30.72
CA HIS A 488 3.94 8.66 32.06
C HIS A 488 5.22 8.20 32.80
N SER A 489 6.34 8.04 32.11
CA SER A 489 7.64 7.71 32.72
C SER A 489 8.38 8.95 33.19
N LYS A 490 9.04 8.86 34.35
CA LYS A 490 9.96 9.91 34.87
C LYS A 490 11.37 9.37 35.12
N ALA A 491 11.63 8.12 34.79
CA ALA A 491 12.90 7.41 35.03
C ALA A 491 13.92 7.70 33.93
N PHE A 492 14.21 8.97 33.64
CA PHE A 492 15.16 9.34 32.58
C PHE A 492 16.00 10.56 32.92
N LYS A 493 17.15 10.68 32.26
CA LYS A 493 18.02 11.86 32.18
C LYS A 493 18.29 12.19 30.74
N ILE A 494 18.34 13.47 30.41
CA ILE A 494 18.51 13.98 29.06
C ILE A 494 19.84 14.70 28.96
N VAL A 495 20.60 14.38 27.91
CA VAL A 495 21.79 15.13 27.48
C VAL A 495 21.57 15.60 26.06
N VAL A 496 21.55 16.91 25.84
CA VAL A 496 21.39 17.53 24.52
C VAL A 496 22.77 17.90 23.98
N PHE A 497 23.15 17.33 22.85
CA PHE A 497 24.37 17.63 22.12
C PHE A 497 24.06 18.64 21.04
N THR A 498 24.40 19.91 21.29
CA THR A 498 24.07 21.02 20.40
C THR A 498 25.28 21.68 19.77
N THR A 499 25.13 22.10 18.52
CA THR A 499 26.13 22.94 17.83
C THR A 499 26.00 24.40 18.20
N GLY A 500 24.90 24.82 18.83
CA GLY A 500 24.65 26.15 19.33
C GLY A 500 25.26 26.42 20.69
N GLU A 501 24.92 27.58 21.28
CA GLU A 501 25.29 27.88 22.66
C GLU A 501 24.42 27.06 23.64
N PRO A 502 25.08 26.32 24.56
CA PRO A 502 24.36 25.56 25.54
C PRO A 502 23.47 26.46 26.42
N GLN A 503 22.21 26.11 26.56
CA GLN A 503 21.32 26.82 27.48
C GLN A 503 21.73 26.46 28.92
N SER A 504 21.65 27.44 29.84
CA SER A 504 21.97 27.28 31.26
C SER A 504 20.86 26.59 32.02
N ALA A 505 20.20 25.61 31.46
CA ALA A 505 19.07 24.96 32.08
C ALA A 505 19.53 23.73 32.85
N THR A 506 19.83 23.90 34.10
CA THR A 506 19.74 22.83 35.06
C THR A 506 18.36 22.89 35.73
N THR A 507 17.59 21.84 35.49
CA THR A 507 16.38 21.63 36.33
C THR A 507 16.83 21.37 37.77
N SER A 508 16.02 21.75 38.75
CA SER A 508 16.28 21.49 40.19
C SER A 508 16.56 20.02 40.49
N GLN A 509 16.22 19.10 39.60
CA GLN A 509 16.40 17.64 39.68
C GLN A 509 17.58 17.11 38.89
N ASN A 510 18.38 17.96 38.23
CA ASN A 510 19.53 17.57 37.43
C ASN A 510 19.20 16.54 36.33
N THR A 511 18.06 16.75 35.63
CA THR A 511 17.53 15.83 34.60
C THR A 511 17.87 16.23 33.18
N LEU A 512 18.29 17.48 32.93
CA LEU A 512 18.62 18.04 31.63
C LEU A 512 19.98 18.70 31.62
N HIS A 513 20.85 18.28 30.69
CA HIS A 513 22.18 18.81 30.47
C HIS A 513 22.40 19.17 29.02
N PHE A 514 23.18 20.22 28.77
CA PHE A 514 23.60 20.61 27.42
C PHE A 514 25.10 20.43 27.25
N VAL A 515 25.50 19.85 26.15
CA VAL A 515 26.90 19.64 25.77
C VAL A 515 27.13 20.26 24.40
N ARG A 516 28.02 21.24 24.32
CA ARG A 516 28.40 21.85 23.04
C ARG A 516 29.25 20.86 22.24
N VAL A 517 28.91 20.70 20.95
CA VAL A 517 29.63 19.80 20.06
C VAL A 517 29.94 20.47 18.72
N THR A 518 30.91 19.89 18.03
CA THR A 518 31.18 20.11 16.62
C THR A 518 31.16 18.75 15.93
N PRO A 519 31.07 18.70 14.59
CA PRO A 519 31.10 17.41 13.88
C PRO A 519 32.28 16.51 14.27
N GLY A 520 33.47 17.14 14.52
CA GLY A 520 34.68 16.40 14.91
C GLY A 520 34.74 15.99 16.38
N SER A 521 33.97 16.62 17.28
CA SER A 521 33.98 16.31 18.71
C SER A 521 32.74 15.52 19.20
N LEU A 522 31.75 15.33 18.34
CA LEU A 522 30.46 14.72 18.70
C LEU A 522 30.63 13.34 19.31
N VAL A 523 31.35 12.46 18.63
CA VAL A 523 31.51 11.06 19.06
C VAL A 523 32.28 10.97 20.39
N ASP A 524 33.35 11.75 20.57
CA ASP A 524 34.09 11.79 21.81
C ASP A 524 33.23 12.29 22.98
N LYS A 525 32.39 13.30 22.73
CA LYS A 525 31.47 13.83 23.72
C LYS A 525 30.34 12.87 24.07
N LEU A 526 29.78 12.14 23.07
CA LEU A 526 28.82 11.06 23.30
C LEU A 526 29.43 9.98 24.22
N ASN A 527 30.62 9.49 23.90
CA ASN A 527 31.31 8.45 24.68
C ASN A 527 31.65 8.92 26.10
N LEU A 528 32.09 10.15 26.26
CA LEU A 528 32.37 10.73 27.57
C LEU A 528 31.08 10.82 28.40
N SER A 529 30.00 11.28 27.82
CA SER A 529 28.69 11.36 28.48
C SER A 529 28.16 9.98 28.85
N ALA A 530 28.34 8.99 27.99
CA ALA A 530 27.98 7.59 28.28
C ALA A 530 28.80 7.03 29.46
N ALA A 531 30.09 7.31 29.52
CA ALA A 531 30.95 6.87 30.63
C ALA A 531 30.57 7.52 31.96
N GLN A 532 30.12 8.76 31.95
CA GLN A 532 29.71 9.53 33.12
C GLN A 532 28.21 9.35 33.50
N SER A 533 27.40 8.75 32.61
CA SER A 533 25.98 8.57 32.86
C SER A 533 25.71 7.62 34.02
N PRO A 534 24.80 7.96 34.95
CA PRO A 534 24.35 7.04 35.99
C PRO A 534 23.21 6.11 35.54
N CYS A 535 22.80 6.20 34.26
CA CYS A 535 21.67 5.46 33.72
C CYS A 535 22.04 4.04 33.31
N ASP A 536 21.08 3.12 33.36
CA ASP A 536 21.28 1.70 33.03
C ASP A 536 21.25 1.47 31.52
N TRP A 537 20.35 2.18 30.85
CA TRP A 537 20.12 2.06 29.40
C TRP A 537 20.29 3.40 28.70
N LEU A 538 20.89 3.40 27.55
CA LEU A 538 21.13 4.57 26.72
C LEU A 538 20.34 4.49 25.42
N LEU A 539 19.74 5.63 25.03
CA LEU A 539 19.01 5.83 23.78
C LEU A 539 19.59 7.02 23.04
N LEU A 540 19.94 6.85 21.77
CA LEU A 540 20.30 7.94 20.87
C LEU A 540 19.09 8.36 20.05
N ALA A 541 18.74 9.65 20.06
CA ALA A 541 17.61 10.22 19.32
C ALA A 541 17.97 11.62 18.79
N ASN A 542 17.12 12.17 17.94
CA ASN A 542 17.30 13.53 17.42
C ASN A 542 16.30 14.50 18.07
N VAL A 543 16.62 15.77 18.11
CA VAL A 543 15.61 16.79 18.39
C VAL A 543 14.53 16.77 17.31
N GLY A 544 13.27 16.88 17.70
CA GLY A 544 12.10 16.70 16.86
C GLY A 544 11.51 15.28 16.89
N ASP A 545 12.24 14.31 17.43
CA ASP A 545 11.65 12.99 17.74
C ASP A 545 10.70 13.14 18.95
N GLU A 546 9.49 12.62 18.82
CA GLU A 546 8.43 12.70 19.85
C GLU A 546 8.33 11.35 20.58
N PHE A 547 8.43 11.36 21.90
CA PHE A 547 8.24 10.13 22.68
C PHE A 547 6.75 9.77 22.75
N THR A 548 6.44 8.49 22.50
CA THR A 548 5.07 8.00 22.63
C THR A 548 4.66 7.99 24.12
N PRO A 549 3.38 8.16 24.44
CA PRO A 549 2.93 8.26 25.83
C PRO A 549 3.23 7.04 26.69
N SER A 550 3.22 5.84 26.12
CA SER A 550 3.42 4.56 26.82
C SER A 550 4.80 3.93 26.65
N GLY A 551 5.57 4.36 25.63
CA GLY A 551 6.77 3.66 25.19
C GLY A 551 7.84 3.48 26.29
N LEU A 552 8.32 4.57 26.89
CA LEU A 552 9.32 4.50 27.97
C LEU A 552 8.79 3.80 29.21
N LEU A 553 7.50 3.95 29.52
CA LEU A 553 6.89 3.31 30.68
C LEU A 553 6.87 1.79 30.51
N ARG A 554 6.41 1.33 29.34
CA ARG A 554 6.40 -0.10 29.02
C ARG A 554 7.82 -0.68 28.97
N ALA A 555 8.76 0.01 28.33
CA ALA A 555 10.16 -0.41 28.31
C ALA A 555 10.72 -0.53 29.74
N GLY A 556 10.42 0.41 30.62
CA GLY A 556 10.84 0.36 32.02
C GLY A 556 10.30 -0.86 32.77
N LEU A 557 9.03 -1.19 32.60
CA LEU A 557 8.42 -2.36 33.26
C LEU A 557 8.97 -3.69 32.71
N GLU A 558 9.07 -3.84 31.40
CA GLU A 558 9.60 -5.05 30.74
C GLU A 558 11.07 -5.30 31.11
N LEU A 559 11.90 -4.25 31.12
CA LEU A 559 13.32 -4.38 31.41
C LEU A 559 13.64 -4.61 32.89
N MET A 560 12.70 -4.41 33.82
CA MET A 560 12.88 -4.73 35.24
C MET A 560 13.04 -6.24 35.48
N SER A 561 12.29 -7.04 34.74
CA SER A 561 12.30 -8.51 34.89
C SER A 561 13.27 -9.21 33.94
N ALA A 562 13.75 -8.52 32.91
CA ALA A 562 14.60 -9.09 31.87
C ALA A 562 16.09 -9.07 32.27
N THR A 563 16.66 -10.25 32.51
CA THR A 563 18.07 -10.43 32.80
C THR A 563 18.84 -10.87 31.55
N GLY A 564 20.09 -10.45 31.44
CA GLY A 564 21.00 -10.88 30.35
C GLY A 564 20.83 -10.15 29.03
N LEU A 565 19.93 -9.18 28.93
CA LEU A 565 19.76 -8.35 27.73
C LEU A 565 20.95 -7.37 27.58
N ARG A 566 21.46 -7.24 26.38
CA ARG A 566 22.54 -6.32 25.99
C ARG A 566 22.04 -5.10 25.25
N ALA A 567 21.12 -5.30 24.32
CA ALA A 567 20.47 -4.25 23.57
C ALA A 567 19.06 -4.68 23.15
N VAL A 568 18.14 -3.72 23.11
CA VAL A 568 16.73 -3.96 22.80
C VAL A 568 16.28 -3.00 21.72
N ALA A 569 15.83 -3.56 20.58
CA ALA A 569 15.13 -2.79 19.55
C ALA A 569 13.74 -2.42 20.05
N THR A 570 13.25 -1.26 19.65
CA THR A 570 11.87 -0.85 19.83
C THR A 570 11.23 -0.55 18.49
N ASP A 571 9.92 -0.56 18.44
CA ASP A 571 9.20 -0.06 17.27
C ASP A 571 9.29 1.47 17.19
N VAL A 572 9.04 2.00 16.01
CA VAL A 572 8.92 3.44 15.79
C VAL A 572 7.75 3.73 14.87
N ILE A 573 7.21 4.93 14.98
CA ILE A 573 6.31 5.50 14.00
C ILE A 573 7.09 6.58 13.25
N GLN A 574 7.00 6.62 11.93
CA GLN A 574 7.67 7.62 11.11
C GLN A 574 6.68 8.63 10.56
N ARG A 575 7.08 9.90 10.57
CA ARG A 575 6.36 11.00 9.94
C ARG A 575 6.96 11.24 8.57
N THR A 576 6.17 11.14 7.52
CA THR A 576 6.59 11.46 6.14
C THR A 576 6.85 12.96 5.98
N GLU A 577 7.43 13.36 4.86
CA GLU A 577 7.63 14.79 4.54
C GLU A 577 6.31 15.55 4.47
N GLU A 578 5.24 14.90 4.01
CA GLU A 578 3.89 15.47 3.98
C GLU A 578 3.20 15.48 5.36
N GLY A 579 3.77 14.84 6.38
CA GLY A 579 3.25 14.81 7.74
C GLY A 579 2.41 13.58 8.10
N ALA A 580 2.15 12.66 7.17
CA ALA A 580 1.44 11.42 7.45
C ALA A 580 2.28 10.47 8.32
N LEU A 581 1.61 9.62 9.10
CA LEU A 581 2.26 8.65 9.98
C LEU A 581 2.33 7.27 9.33
N VAL A 582 3.48 6.64 9.47
CA VAL A 582 3.76 5.29 8.98
C VAL A 582 4.35 4.46 10.11
N ASP A 583 3.75 3.33 10.42
CA ASP A 583 4.30 2.38 11.38
C ASP A 583 5.54 1.68 10.81
N VAL A 584 6.57 1.57 11.63
CA VAL A 584 7.76 0.75 11.43
C VAL A 584 7.83 -0.22 12.60
N PHE A 585 7.01 -1.25 12.53
CA PHE A 585 6.91 -2.29 13.55
C PHE A 585 7.80 -3.45 13.13
N ARG A 586 8.92 -3.55 13.85
CA ARG A 586 10.00 -4.48 13.55
C ARG A 586 9.61 -5.90 13.95
N PRO A 587 10.11 -6.93 13.27
CA PRO A 587 10.06 -8.28 13.82
C PRO A 587 10.94 -8.37 15.07
N GLY A 588 10.93 -9.50 15.75
CA GLY A 588 11.97 -9.88 16.69
C GLY A 588 13.36 -9.76 16.06
N PHE A 589 14.42 -9.96 16.82
CA PHE A 589 15.77 -9.77 16.28
C PHE A 589 15.96 -10.54 14.95
N ASN A 590 16.36 -9.83 13.89
CA ASN A 590 16.45 -10.32 12.53
C ASN A 590 17.77 -9.85 11.90
N LEU A 591 18.78 -10.73 11.91
CA LEU A 591 20.13 -10.39 11.49
C LEU A 591 20.19 -9.96 10.02
N ASP A 592 19.60 -10.76 9.13
CA ASP A 592 19.65 -10.48 7.70
C ASP A 592 18.89 -9.20 7.34
N LEU A 593 17.76 -8.94 7.99
CA LEU A 593 17.02 -7.68 7.80
C LEU A 593 17.79 -6.47 8.36
N LEU A 594 18.48 -6.62 9.52
CA LEU A 594 19.34 -5.59 10.09
C LEU A 594 20.48 -5.22 9.13
N GLN A 595 21.12 -6.21 8.52
CA GLN A 595 22.20 -6.01 7.55
C GLN A 595 21.69 -5.46 6.22
N SER A 596 20.49 -5.83 5.80
CA SER A 596 19.91 -5.44 4.52
C SER A 596 19.32 -4.04 4.50
N ILE A 597 18.74 -3.56 5.62
CA ILE A 597 18.10 -2.24 5.72
C ILE A 597 18.36 -1.56 7.09
N PRO A 598 19.63 -1.17 7.36
CA PRO A 598 20.01 -0.58 8.65
C PRO A 598 19.23 0.68 9.00
N SER A 599 18.87 1.50 8.01
CA SER A 599 18.11 2.75 8.21
C SER A 599 16.77 2.54 8.94
N LEU A 600 16.13 1.38 8.78
CA LEU A 600 14.89 1.01 9.47
C LEU A 600 15.13 0.11 10.69
N MET A 601 16.22 -0.65 10.72
CA MET A 601 16.44 -1.69 11.73
C MET A 601 17.43 -1.32 12.81
N ALA A 602 18.38 -0.44 12.53
CA ALA A 602 19.53 -0.19 13.42
C ALA A 602 19.39 1.06 14.30
N ARG A 603 18.32 1.83 14.13
CA ARG A 603 18.14 3.10 14.88
C ARG A 603 17.25 2.94 16.10
N HIS A 604 17.49 3.82 17.10
CA HIS A 604 16.68 3.94 18.31
C HIS A 604 16.63 2.65 19.14
N TRP A 605 17.78 2.03 19.32
CA TRP A 605 17.91 0.91 20.23
C TRP A 605 18.19 1.39 21.66
N LEU A 606 17.61 0.73 22.62
CA LEU A 606 18.00 0.83 24.03
C LEU A 606 19.23 -0.07 24.21
N VAL A 607 20.39 0.53 24.43
CA VAL A 607 21.64 -0.19 24.63
C VAL A 607 22.05 -0.13 26.09
N ARG A 608 22.37 -1.27 26.70
CA ARG A 608 22.83 -1.28 28.07
C ARG A 608 24.19 -0.56 28.17
N ARG A 609 24.28 0.37 29.12
CA ARG A 609 25.42 1.28 29.23
C ARG A 609 26.76 0.56 29.34
N ASP A 610 26.84 -0.48 30.20
CA ASP A 610 28.06 -1.27 30.37
C ASP A 610 28.49 -1.96 29.07
N VAL A 611 27.53 -2.53 28.31
CA VAL A 611 27.77 -3.15 27.00
C VAL A 611 28.33 -2.15 25.99
N LEU A 612 27.73 -0.95 25.94
CA LEU A 612 28.23 0.12 25.07
C LEU A 612 29.68 0.48 25.39
N LEU A 613 30.04 0.57 26.69
CA LEU A 613 31.40 0.86 27.11
C LEU A 613 32.37 -0.28 26.82
N GLU A 614 31.95 -1.53 27.05
CA GLU A 614 32.74 -2.73 26.78
C GLU A 614 33.15 -2.88 25.32
N VAL A 615 32.25 -2.54 24.37
CA VAL A 615 32.59 -2.58 22.93
C VAL A 615 33.31 -1.32 22.43
N GLY A 616 33.67 -0.40 23.34
CA GLY A 616 34.47 0.78 23.03
C GLY A 616 33.66 2.01 22.58
N GLY A 617 32.35 2.07 22.85
CA GLY A 617 31.52 3.21 22.55
C GLY A 617 31.19 3.40 21.06
N TYR A 618 30.73 4.58 20.69
CA TYR A 618 30.51 4.97 19.28
C TYR A 618 31.86 5.25 18.59
N GLN A 619 31.92 5.04 17.28
CA GLN A 619 33.14 5.22 16.49
C GLN A 619 33.01 6.40 15.52
N ALA A 620 34.03 7.28 15.50
CA ALA A 620 34.01 8.48 14.66
C ALA A 620 34.03 8.18 13.15
N ASP A 621 34.70 7.09 12.76
CA ASP A 621 34.77 6.65 11.36
C ASP A 621 33.39 6.31 10.77
N PHE A 622 32.41 6.01 11.63
CA PHE A 622 31.06 5.66 11.24
C PHE A 622 30.01 6.68 11.74
N SER A 623 30.36 7.96 11.79
CA SER A 623 29.53 9.03 12.38
C SER A 623 28.11 9.17 11.78
N LYS A 624 27.88 8.70 10.55
CA LYS A 624 26.55 8.64 9.92
C LYS A 624 25.85 7.28 10.05
N ALA A 625 26.47 6.32 10.75
CA ALA A 625 25.93 4.98 10.97
C ALA A 625 26.32 4.45 12.36
N MET A 626 26.40 5.35 13.36
CA MET A 626 26.94 5.03 14.69
C MET A 626 26.23 3.88 15.38
N GLU A 627 24.91 3.86 15.34
CA GLU A 627 24.10 2.79 15.97
C GLU A 627 24.28 1.45 15.26
N PHE A 628 24.32 1.46 13.93
CA PHE A 628 24.53 0.26 13.12
C PHE A 628 25.90 -0.35 13.39
N ASP A 629 26.97 0.46 13.35
CA ASP A 629 28.32 0.03 13.68
C ASP A 629 28.42 -0.53 15.12
N LEU A 630 27.77 0.17 16.07
CA LEU A 630 27.72 -0.29 17.47
C LEU A 630 27.06 -1.66 17.59
N LEU A 631 25.91 -1.88 16.96
CA LEU A 631 25.20 -3.17 16.98
C LEU A 631 26.03 -4.29 16.36
N LEU A 632 26.73 -4.03 15.25
CA LEU A 632 27.60 -5.01 14.61
C LEU A 632 28.76 -5.42 15.55
N ARG A 633 29.36 -4.48 16.31
CA ARG A 633 30.40 -4.79 17.28
C ARG A 633 29.86 -5.55 18.51
N ILE A 634 28.64 -5.23 18.96
CA ILE A 634 27.97 -6.01 20.02
C ILE A 634 27.77 -7.47 19.55
N ILE A 635 27.37 -7.67 18.27
CA ILE A 635 27.24 -9.00 17.68
C ILE A 635 28.61 -9.70 17.56
N GLU A 636 29.65 -9.00 17.15
CA GLU A 636 31.02 -9.54 17.04
C GLU A 636 31.55 -10.05 18.39
N GLN A 637 31.24 -9.34 19.48
CA GLN A 637 31.76 -9.69 20.81
C GLN A 637 31.00 -10.86 21.47
N GLY A 638 29.69 -10.90 21.35
CA GLY A 638 28.84 -11.82 22.12
C GLY A 638 27.76 -12.55 21.34
N GLY A 639 27.87 -12.61 20.01
CA GLY A 639 26.87 -13.29 19.18
C GLY A 639 25.52 -12.59 19.22
N LEU A 640 24.45 -13.36 18.97
CA LEU A 640 23.07 -12.87 18.94
C LEU A 640 22.38 -12.89 20.30
N ASP A 641 22.97 -13.54 21.30
CA ASP A 641 22.41 -13.65 22.64
C ASP A 641 22.27 -12.29 23.32
N GLY A 642 21.16 -12.07 23.99
CA GLY A 642 20.86 -10.82 24.68
C GLY A 642 20.46 -9.65 23.77
N LEU A 643 20.26 -9.89 22.48
CA LEU A 643 19.61 -8.96 21.56
C LEU A 643 18.12 -9.28 21.50
N ALA A 644 17.28 -8.31 21.83
CA ALA A 644 15.85 -8.49 21.93
C ALA A 644 15.08 -7.40 21.18
N HIS A 645 13.79 -7.58 21.09
CA HIS A 645 12.85 -6.61 20.54
C HIS A 645 11.68 -6.42 21.52
N LEU A 646 11.24 -5.19 21.65
CA LEU A 646 10.04 -4.79 22.37
C LEU A 646 8.99 -4.33 21.36
N ASP A 647 7.87 -5.02 21.30
CA ASP A 647 6.73 -4.69 20.43
C ASP A 647 5.98 -3.45 20.94
N GLU A 648 6.69 -2.32 21.01
CA GLU A 648 6.14 -1.03 21.42
C GLU A 648 6.88 0.11 20.72
N PRO A 649 6.17 1.04 20.06
CA PRO A 649 6.80 2.22 19.51
C PRO A 649 7.24 3.17 20.63
N LEU A 650 8.52 3.45 20.66
CA LEU A 650 9.12 4.36 21.64
C LEU A 650 9.05 5.81 21.15
N LEU A 651 9.17 6.01 19.85
CA LEU A 651 9.31 7.33 19.23
C LEU A 651 8.41 7.46 17.98
N ILE A 652 7.97 8.69 17.75
CA ILE A 652 7.53 9.17 16.43
C ILE A 652 8.68 10.01 15.88
N THR A 653 9.29 9.54 14.77
CA THR A 653 10.50 10.14 14.19
C THR A 653 10.22 10.65 12.79
N GLN A 654 11.06 11.55 12.27
CA GLN A 654 11.02 11.89 10.85
C GLN A 654 11.41 10.67 10.01
N ALA A 655 10.68 10.39 8.95
CA ALA A 655 11.00 9.29 8.03
C ALA A 655 12.42 9.44 7.52
N ALA A 656 13.21 8.37 7.63
CA ALA A 656 14.55 8.35 7.10
C ALA A 656 14.48 8.37 5.56
N ALA A 657 15.27 9.23 4.93
CA ALA A 657 15.51 9.14 3.51
C ALA A 657 16.15 7.78 3.20
N LEU A 658 15.54 7.01 2.31
CA LEU A 658 16.13 5.77 1.82
C LEU A 658 17.19 6.12 0.78
N GLU A 659 18.40 6.41 1.26
CA GLU A 659 19.56 6.80 0.45
C GLU A 659 20.73 5.87 0.69
N GLU A 660 21.65 5.82 -0.25
CA GLU A 660 22.89 5.06 -0.10
C GLU A 660 23.81 5.73 0.94
N ASN A 661 24.03 5.05 2.08
CA ASN A 661 24.89 5.55 3.15
C ASN A 661 26.26 4.84 3.13
N ALA A 662 27.29 5.58 2.74
CA ALA A 662 28.66 5.03 2.65
C ALA A 662 29.20 4.51 4.00
N HIS A 663 28.81 5.11 5.13
CA HIS A 663 29.23 4.66 6.47
C HIS A 663 28.57 3.33 6.86
N GLU A 664 27.30 3.10 6.50
CA GLU A 664 26.66 1.80 6.68
C GLU A 664 27.39 0.70 5.90
N ARG A 665 27.69 0.99 4.62
CA ARG A 665 28.43 0.05 3.77
C ARG A 665 29.82 -0.26 4.33
N GLN A 666 30.54 0.75 4.81
CA GLN A 666 31.87 0.57 5.41
C GLN A 666 31.81 -0.23 6.73
N ALA A 667 30.83 0.07 7.61
CA ALA A 667 30.62 -0.66 8.84
C ALA A 667 30.30 -2.15 8.56
N LEU A 668 29.46 -2.42 7.55
CA LEU A 668 29.11 -3.76 7.14
C LEU A 668 30.31 -4.52 6.55
N LEU A 669 31.09 -3.89 5.68
CA LEU A 669 32.33 -4.48 5.13
C LEU A 669 33.38 -4.77 6.22
N ARG A 670 33.56 -3.87 7.20
CA ARG A 670 34.42 -4.11 8.34
C ARG A 670 33.95 -5.32 9.16
N HIS A 671 32.64 -5.36 9.46
CA HIS A 671 32.03 -6.48 10.20
C HIS A 671 32.25 -7.81 9.49
N LEU A 672 31.96 -7.87 8.19
CA LEU A 672 32.14 -9.08 7.39
C LEU A 672 33.63 -9.48 7.30
N GLY A 673 34.54 -8.52 7.18
CA GLY A 673 35.97 -8.74 7.22
C GLY A 673 36.46 -9.35 8.56
N ASN A 674 35.96 -8.84 9.70
CA ASN A 674 36.25 -9.37 11.03
C ASN A 674 35.75 -10.80 11.19
N ARG A 675 34.71 -11.20 10.46
CA ARG A 675 34.18 -12.57 10.41
C ARG A 675 34.89 -13.46 9.38
N GLY A 676 35.89 -12.95 8.67
CA GLY A 676 36.71 -13.71 7.71
C GLY A 676 36.19 -13.70 6.27
N TYR A 677 35.12 -12.93 5.96
CA TYR A 677 34.59 -12.83 4.61
C TYR A 677 35.28 -11.72 3.79
N GLN A 678 35.57 -12.01 2.54
CA GLN A 678 35.96 -10.99 1.54
C GLN A 678 34.73 -10.53 0.74
N ALA A 679 33.69 -10.21 1.45
CA ALA A 679 32.38 -9.96 0.89
C ALA A 679 32.33 -8.71 -0.03
N LYS A 680 31.40 -8.73 -0.96
CA LYS A 680 31.00 -7.57 -1.74
C LYS A 680 29.62 -7.10 -1.26
N VAL A 681 29.52 -5.81 -0.95
CA VAL A 681 28.27 -5.17 -0.55
C VAL A 681 27.83 -4.22 -1.64
N THR A 682 26.63 -4.42 -2.16
CA THR A 682 26.01 -3.59 -3.23
C THR A 682 24.62 -3.13 -2.79
N SER A 683 24.14 -2.04 -3.38
CA SER A 683 22.76 -1.58 -3.22
C SER A 683 21.93 -2.07 -4.40
N ALA A 684 20.82 -2.76 -4.12
CA ALA A 684 19.85 -3.18 -5.15
C ALA A 684 18.70 -2.16 -5.30
N ALA A 685 18.38 -1.45 -4.22
CA ALA A 685 17.42 -0.35 -4.17
C ALA A 685 17.94 0.70 -3.17
N PRO A 686 17.50 1.97 -3.28
CA PRO A 686 17.95 3.02 -2.37
C PRO A 686 17.78 2.62 -0.90
N GLY A 687 18.84 2.79 -0.08
CA GLY A 687 18.84 2.47 1.35
C GLY A 687 18.85 0.98 1.70
N THR A 688 19.09 0.09 0.73
CA THR A 688 19.17 -1.35 0.96
C THR A 688 20.54 -1.92 0.58
N TRP A 689 20.95 -2.97 1.30
CA TRP A 689 22.22 -3.63 1.07
C TRP A 689 22.02 -5.10 0.72
N GLN A 690 22.74 -5.55 -0.29
CA GLN A 690 22.85 -6.94 -0.70
C GLN A 690 24.28 -7.42 -0.48
N ILE A 691 24.44 -8.57 0.17
CA ILE A 691 25.74 -9.13 0.51
C ILE A 691 26.04 -10.36 -0.34
N ASP A 692 27.12 -10.29 -1.11
CA ASP A 692 27.76 -11.45 -1.71
C ASP A 692 28.95 -11.84 -0.81
N TYR A 693 28.83 -12.94 -0.10
CA TYR A 693 29.85 -13.43 0.87
C TYR A 693 31.11 -13.93 0.20
N ARG A 694 31.11 -14.17 -1.12
CA ARG A 694 32.24 -14.63 -1.91
C ARG A 694 32.90 -15.88 -1.35
N HIS A 695 32.10 -16.89 -1.04
CA HIS A 695 32.61 -18.17 -0.61
C HIS A 695 33.56 -18.75 -1.66
N THR A 696 34.70 -19.29 -1.21
CA THR A 696 35.71 -19.90 -2.08
C THR A 696 35.38 -21.33 -2.47
N GLU A 697 34.56 -21.98 -1.66
CA GLU A 697 34.14 -23.36 -1.88
C GLU A 697 32.95 -23.45 -2.82
N GLN A 698 32.97 -24.47 -3.68
CA GLN A 698 31.84 -24.82 -4.52
C GLN A 698 31.34 -26.22 -4.10
N PRO A 699 30.48 -26.30 -3.07
CA PRO A 699 30.02 -27.59 -2.56
C PRO A 699 29.12 -28.31 -3.55
N MET A 700 29.03 -29.62 -3.46
CA MET A 700 28.09 -30.42 -4.25
C MET A 700 26.66 -30.19 -3.74
N VAL A 701 25.72 -30.02 -4.65
CA VAL A 701 24.28 -29.80 -4.32
C VAL A 701 23.46 -30.96 -4.87
N SER A 702 22.67 -31.62 -4.05
CA SER A 702 21.68 -32.61 -4.50
C SER A 702 20.28 -31.97 -4.50
N ILE A 703 19.68 -31.86 -5.71
CA ILE A 703 18.31 -31.38 -5.88
C ILE A 703 17.39 -32.60 -5.84
N ILE A 704 16.50 -32.66 -4.88
CA ILE A 704 15.52 -33.72 -4.73
C ILE A 704 14.22 -33.29 -5.35
N LEU A 705 13.78 -34.05 -6.36
CA LEU A 705 12.57 -33.78 -7.15
C LEU A 705 11.63 -34.99 -7.06
N PRO A 706 10.60 -34.98 -6.21
CA PRO A 706 9.60 -36.04 -6.19
C PRO A 706 8.81 -36.09 -7.48
N VAL A 707 8.51 -37.28 -7.96
CA VAL A 707 7.77 -37.46 -9.21
C VAL A 707 6.27 -37.36 -8.93
N ILE A 708 5.60 -36.49 -9.69
CA ILE A 708 4.14 -36.40 -9.78
C ILE A 708 3.66 -37.09 -11.07
N ASP A 709 2.41 -37.56 -11.08
CA ASP A 709 1.85 -38.28 -12.23
C ASP A 709 1.27 -37.35 -13.31
N ASP A 710 2.03 -36.27 -13.60
CA ASP A 710 1.79 -35.29 -14.66
C ASP A 710 3.05 -35.11 -15.50
N LEU A 711 3.14 -35.91 -16.59
CA LEU A 711 4.33 -35.93 -17.45
C LEU A 711 4.65 -34.57 -18.08
N PRO A 712 3.71 -33.80 -18.62
CA PRO A 712 3.97 -32.44 -19.13
C PRO A 712 4.60 -31.51 -18.09
N VAL A 713 4.12 -31.51 -16.86
CA VAL A 713 4.63 -30.69 -15.76
C VAL A 713 6.03 -31.14 -15.36
N MET A 714 6.24 -32.44 -15.16
CA MET A 714 7.54 -33.03 -14.81
C MET A 714 8.62 -32.69 -15.86
N ARG A 715 8.30 -32.83 -17.15
CA ARG A 715 9.23 -32.48 -18.23
C ARG A 715 9.62 -31.01 -18.18
N ARG A 716 8.65 -30.14 -18.08
CA ARG A 716 8.88 -28.69 -18.06
C ARG A 716 9.77 -28.30 -16.85
N CYS A 717 9.50 -28.84 -15.67
CA CYS A 717 10.30 -28.60 -14.48
C CYS A 717 11.74 -29.08 -14.69
N LEU A 718 11.94 -30.36 -15.03
CA LEU A 718 13.28 -30.95 -15.13
C LEU A 718 14.10 -30.37 -16.29
N GLU A 719 13.50 -30.20 -17.48
CA GLU A 719 14.17 -29.60 -18.64
C GLU A 719 14.53 -28.13 -18.36
N GLY A 720 13.61 -27.37 -17.77
CA GLY A 720 13.84 -25.98 -17.38
C GLY A 720 14.98 -25.86 -16.36
N LEU A 721 15.01 -26.74 -15.37
CA LEU A 721 16.05 -26.80 -14.34
C LEU A 721 17.43 -27.11 -14.97
N LEU A 722 17.51 -28.14 -15.79
CA LEU A 722 18.78 -28.53 -16.46
C LEU A 722 19.29 -27.46 -17.42
N LEU A 723 18.39 -26.79 -18.14
CA LEU A 723 18.75 -25.78 -19.14
C LEU A 723 19.20 -24.47 -18.47
N ARG A 724 18.54 -24.06 -17.38
CA ARG A 724 18.75 -22.73 -16.78
C ARG A 724 19.78 -22.71 -15.67
N THR A 725 20.05 -23.82 -14.97
CA THR A 725 20.99 -23.85 -13.85
C THR A 725 22.44 -23.71 -14.32
N ARG A 726 23.09 -22.59 -13.95
CA ARG A 726 24.49 -22.31 -14.30
C ARG A 726 25.50 -22.97 -13.36
N TYR A 727 25.10 -23.20 -12.10
CA TYR A 727 25.97 -23.89 -11.15
C TYR A 727 26.39 -25.27 -11.67
N ASN A 728 27.67 -25.63 -11.56
CA ASN A 728 28.19 -26.84 -12.24
C ASN A 728 28.16 -28.09 -11.36
N ARG A 729 28.31 -27.93 -10.05
CA ARG A 729 28.43 -29.03 -9.09
C ARG A 729 27.09 -29.40 -8.46
N TYR A 730 26.23 -30.01 -9.25
CA TYR A 730 24.93 -30.50 -8.76
C TYR A 730 24.51 -31.79 -9.43
N GLU A 731 23.69 -32.54 -8.73
CA GLU A 731 22.89 -33.65 -9.24
C GLU A 731 21.41 -33.42 -9.00
N VAL A 732 20.56 -34.07 -9.76
CA VAL A 732 19.12 -34.11 -9.58
C VAL A 732 18.68 -35.51 -9.27
N LEU A 733 18.13 -35.74 -8.10
CA LEU A 733 17.57 -37.00 -7.64
C LEU A 733 16.05 -36.99 -7.95
N VAL A 734 15.66 -37.67 -9.01
CA VAL A 734 14.25 -37.80 -9.41
C VAL A 734 13.66 -38.98 -8.64
N ALA A 735 12.94 -38.72 -7.55
CA ALA A 735 12.41 -39.72 -6.64
C ALA A 735 11.02 -40.20 -7.07
N ALA A 736 10.90 -41.39 -7.54
CA ALA A 736 9.70 -41.99 -8.12
C ALA A 736 9.13 -43.12 -7.27
N ASN A 737 7.81 -43.19 -7.18
CA ASN A 737 7.06 -44.30 -6.62
C ASN A 737 6.95 -45.49 -7.59
N ALA A 738 6.66 -46.66 -7.06
CA ALA A 738 6.46 -47.88 -7.85
C ALA A 738 5.20 -47.83 -8.72
N ASN A 739 4.17 -47.00 -8.36
CA ASN A 739 2.84 -46.96 -8.93
C ASN A 739 2.60 -45.80 -9.90
N GLN A 740 3.66 -45.25 -10.50
CA GLN A 740 3.50 -44.17 -11.49
C GLN A 740 2.82 -44.68 -12.78
N SER A 741 2.16 -43.78 -13.51
CA SER A 741 1.54 -44.12 -14.79
C SER A 741 2.54 -44.66 -15.82
N ALA A 742 2.07 -45.42 -16.80
CA ALA A 742 2.94 -45.99 -17.85
C ALA A 742 3.73 -44.90 -18.60
N ALA A 743 3.09 -43.76 -18.89
CA ALA A 743 3.72 -42.66 -19.60
C ALA A 743 4.88 -42.05 -18.80
N VAL A 744 4.72 -41.87 -17.50
CA VAL A 744 5.75 -41.35 -16.59
C VAL A 744 6.87 -42.39 -16.42
N ASN A 745 6.51 -43.67 -16.25
CA ASN A 745 7.49 -44.76 -16.13
C ASN A 745 8.35 -44.94 -17.38
N ASP A 746 7.75 -44.87 -18.57
CA ASP A 746 8.46 -44.97 -19.86
C ASP A 746 9.43 -43.80 -20.02
N TRP A 747 8.98 -42.60 -19.68
CA TRP A 747 9.81 -41.41 -19.71
C TRP A 747 10.98 -41.52 -18.73
N LEU A 748 10.73 -41.91 -17.47
CA LEU A 748 11.79 -42.12 -16.46
C LEU A 748 12.75 -43.21 -16.91
N GLY A 749 12.27 -44.27 -17.56
CA GLY A 749 13.09 -45.36 -18.13
C GLY A 749 13.98 -44.90 -19.30
N ALA A 750 13.53 -43.93 -20.07
CA ALA A 750 14.25 -43.35 -21.19
C ALA A 750 15.19 -42.20 -20.79
N LEU A 751 15.03 -41.65 -19.60
CA LEU A 751 15.81 -40.49 -19.13
C LEU A 751 17.30 -40.84 -18.99
N ARG A 752 18.14 -40.13 -19.73
CA ARG A 752 19.62 -40.27 -19.69
C ARG A 752 20.24 -38.89 -19.70
N HIS A 753 20.74 -38.48 -18.52
CA HIS A 753 21.47 -37.24 -18.36
C HIS A 753 22.53 -37.40 -17.28
N PRO A 754 23.76 -36.89 -17.45
CA PRO A 754 24.88 -37.16 -16.54
C PRO A 754 24.67 -36.61 -15.12
N LYS A 755 23.79 -35.62 -14.96
CA LYS A 755 23.43 -35.00 -13.69
C LYS A 755 22.14 -35.55 -13.07
N VAL A 756 21.43 -36.47 -13.71
CA VAL A 756 20.12 -36.95 -13.28
C VAL A 756 20.19 -38.41 -12.85
N ASN A 757 19.82 -38.69 -11.61
CA ASN A 757 19.69 -40.00 -11.04
C ASN A 757 18.21 -40.29 -10.74
N VAL A 758 17.64 -41.32 -11.34
CA VAL A 758 16.28 -41.74 -11.05
C VAL A 758 16.29 -42.76 -9.92
N LEU A 759 15.71 -42.38 -8.79
CA LEU A 759 15.54 -43.25 -7.64
C LEU A 759 14.11 -43.83 -7.64
N ARG A 760 14.00 -45.15 -7.58
CA ARG A 760 12.71 -45.85 -7.53
C ARG A 760 12.50 -46.46 -6.16
N ALA A 761 11.39 -46.09 -5.51
CA ALA A 761 10.98 -46.75 -4.29
C ALA A 761 10.41 -48.13 -4.59
N ASP A 762 10.73 -49.11 -3.76
CA ASP A 762 10.19 -50.47 -3.89
C ASP A 762 8.70 -50.55 -3.51
N GLN A 763 8.18 -49.55 -2.82
CA GLN A 763 6.80 -49.41 -2.38
C GLN A 763 6.26 -47.99 -2.67
N THR A 764 4.94 -47.81 -2.54
CA THR A 764 4.34 -46.46 -2.65
C THR A 764 4.58 -45.69 -1.37
N LEU A 765 5.35 -44.60 -1.48
CA LEU A 765 5.68 -43.65 -0.42
C LEU A 765 4.89 -42.37 -0.59
N GLY A 766 4.60 -41.69 0.51
CA GLY A 766 4.15 -40.33 0.48
C GLY A 766 5.26 -39.36 0.01
N GLU A 767 4.88 -38.15 -0.38
CA GLU A 767 5.84 -37.13 -0.88
C GLU A 767 6.98 -36.87 0.12
N VAL A 768 6.62 -36.71 1.41
CA VAL A 768 7.59 -36.45 2.49
C VAL A 768 8.58 -37.60 2.65
N ALA A 769 8.11 -38.85 2.60
CA ALA A 769 8.95 -40.04 2.67
C ALA A 769 9.85 -40.18 1.43
N LEU A 770 9.42 -39.76 0.25
CA LEU A 770 10.26 -39.69 -0.96
C LEU A 770 11.41 -38.71 -0.80
N TYR A 771 11.21 -37.54 -0.20
CA TYR A 771 12.30 -36.62 0.12
C TYR A 771 13.32 -37.24 1.06
N ASN A 772 12.87 -37.86 2.13
CA ASN A 772 13.77 -38.54 3.11
C ASN A 772 14.54 -39.65 2.44
N ALA A 773 13.90 -40.58 1.72
CA ALA A 773 14.56 -41.68 1.03
C ALA A 773 15.60 -41.21 -0.01
N ALA A 774 15.28 -40.14 -0.74
CA ALA A 774 16.22 -39.58 -1.70
C ALA A 774 17.39 -38.84 -1.00
N SER A 775 17.17 -38.22 0.14
CA SER A 775 18.21 -37.53 0.90
C SER A 775 19.30 -38.49 1.41
N GLU A 776 18.96 -39.75 1.74
CA GLU A 776 19.93 -40.77 2.14
C GLU A 776 20.89 -41.11 1.00
N GLN A 777 20.42 -41.08 -0.24
CA GLN A 777 21.22 -41.39 -1.43
C GLN A 777 21.93 -40.18 -2.05
N ALA A 778 21.63 -38.98 -1.55
CA ALA A 778 22.25 -37.76 -2.01
C ALA A 778 23.76 -37.71 -1.76
N GLN A 779 24.52 -37.25 -2.75
CA GLN A 779 25.97 -37.11 -2.66
C GLN A 779 26.41 -35.68 -2.31
N GLY A 780 25.47 -34.73 -2.38
CA GLY A 780 25.75 -33.33 -2.12
C GLY A 780 25.89 -32.99 -0.64
N ASP A 781 26.69 -31.97 -0.36
CA ASP A 781 26.82 -31.35 0.96
C ASP A 781 25.56 -30.56 1.36
N TYR A 782 24.84 -30.10 0.36
CA TYR A 782 23.57 -29.36 0.49
C TYR A 782 22.45 -30.07 -0.27
N LEU A 783 21.28 -30.10 0.33
CA LEU A 783 20.06 -30.61 -0.27
C LEU A 783 19.20 -29.43 -0.69
N VAL A 784 18.58 -29.52 -1.87
CA VAL A 784 17.49 -28.65 -2.29
C VAL A 784 16.23 -29.49 -2.40
N LEU A 785 15.24 -29.23 -1.56
CA LEU A 785 13.90 -29.75 -1.72
C LEU A 785 13.20 -28.89 -2.76
N LEU A 786 12.71 -29.49 -3.83
CA LEU A 786 12.10 -28.78 -4.95
C LEU A 786 10.80 -29.47 -5.36
N ALA A 787 9.70 -28.71 -5.43
CA ALA A 787 8.44 -29.25 -5.93
C ALA A 787 8.48 -29.53 -7.44
N ALA A 788 7.77 -30.55 -7.87
CA ALA A 788 7.82 -31.05 -9.25
C ALA A 788 7.18 -30.13 -10.31
N ASP A 789 6.40 -29.14 -9.89
CA ASP A 789 5.70 -28.16 -10.72
C ASP A 789 6.37 -26.77 -10.72
N VAL A 790 7.54 -26.67 -10.13
CA VAL A 790 8.32 -25.43 -10.11
C VAL A 790 8.97 -25.16 -11.46
N GLU A 791 8.99 -23.90 -11.86
CA GLU A 791 9.83 -23.41 -12.95
C GLU A 791 10.87 -22.43 -12.40
N VAL A 792 12.14 -22.74 -12.57
CA VAL A 792 13.26 -21.87 -12.18
C VAL A 792 13.35 -20.69 -13.15
N VAL A 793 13.43 -19.47 -12.60
CA VAL A 793 13.51 -18.23 -13.41
C VAL A 793 14.96 -17.78 -13.57
N ASN A 794 15.69 -17.70 -12.45
CA ASN A 794 17.04 -17.12 -12.38
C ASN A 794 18.11 -18.18 -12.65
N PRO A 795 19.05 -17.96 -13.59
CA PRO A 795 20.11 -18.94 -13.86
C PRO A 795 21.06 -19.18 -12.68
N ASN A 796 21.27 -18.19 -11.83
CA ASN A 796 22.19 -18.24 -10.66
C ASN A 796 21.49 -18.62 -9.36
N TRP A 797 20.32 -19.23 -9.42
CA TRP A 797 19.50 -19.50 -8.25
C TRP A 797 20.20 -20.36 -7.19
N LEU A 798 20.99 -21.40 -7.60
CA LEU A 798 21.77 -22.21 -6.66
C LEU A 798 22.90 -21.41 -6.02
N ASP A 799 23.61 -20.58 -6.79
CA ASP A 799 24.64 -19.69 -6.25
C ASP A 799 24.04 -18.73 -5.22
N SER A 800 22.85 -18.19 -5.48
CA SER A 800 22.16 -17.28 -4.56
C SER A 800 21.68 -17.99 -3.29
N LEU A 801 21.22 -19.22 -3.35
CA LEU A 801 20.90 -20.03 -2.17
C LEU A 801 22.18 -20.37 -1.39
N LEU A 802 23.24 -20.82 -2.05
CA LEU A 802 24.53 -21.17 -1.44
C LEU A 802 25.22 -19.97 -0.82
N ASN A 803 25.01 -18.75 -1.34
CA ASN A 803 25.55 -17.53 -0.75
C ASN A 803 25.16 -17.38 0.72
N HIS A 804 23.96 -17.80 1.09
CA HIS A 804 23.50 -17.81 2.49
C HIS A 804 23.72 -19.15 3.19
N ALA A 805 23.48 -20.27 2.51
CA ALA A 805 23.54 -21.59 3.10
C ALA A 805 24.94 -21.98 3.60
N GLN A 806 26.02 -21.44 3.03
CA GLN A 806 27.40 -21.69 3.47
C GLN A 806 27.79 -20.90 4.73
N ARG A 807 26.98 -19.98 5.19
CA ARG A 807 27.22 -19.30 6.47
C ARG A 807 26.99 -20.26 7.63
N PRO A 808 27.89 -20.31 8.64
CA PRO A 808 27.80 -21.29 9.71
C PRO A 808 26.53 -21.16 10.56
N GLU A 809 26.01 -19.96 10.73
CA GLU A 809 24.77 -19.66 11.47
C GLU A 809 23.49 -19.95 10.69
N VAL A 810 23.58 -20.24 9.39
CA VAL A 810 22.39 -20.46 8.54
C VAL A 810 22.16 -21.97 8.38
N GLY A 811 20.95 -22.41 8.70
CA GLY A 811 20.51 -23.79 8.50
C GLY A 811 19.73 -23.99 7.22
N ILE A 812 18.81 -23.08 6.93
CA ILE A 812 17.84 -23.20 5.85
C ILE A 812 17.77 -21.91 5.05
N VAL A 813 17.61 -22.03 3.72
CA VAL A 813 17.40 -20.89 2.81
C VAL A 813 16.18 -21.16 1.92
N GLY A 814 15.25 -20.22 1.87
CA GLY A 814 14.04 -20.29 1.05
C GLY A 814 13.96 -19.24 -0.04
N ALA A 815 13.14 -19.51 -1.05
CA ALA A 815 12.95 -18.70 -2.25
C ALA A 815 11.66 -17.88 -2.21
N LYS A 816 11.56 -16.91 -3.12
CA LYS A 816 10.38 -16.15 -3.45
C LYS A 816 9.55 -16.89 -4.50
N LEU A 817 8.29 -17.21 -4.18
CA LEU A 817 7.40 -17.86 -5.13
C LEU A 817 6.54 -16.80 -5.83
N VAL A 818 6.49 -16.87 -7.15
CA VAL A 818 5.79 -15.94 -8.03
C VAL A 818 4.84 -16.73 -8.92
N SER A 819 3.61 -16.26 -9.05
CA SER A 819 2.65 -16.83 -10.00
C SER A 819 2.96 -16.40 -11.44
N ARG A 820 2.41 -17.11 -12.43
CA ARG A 820 2.67 -16.86 -13.85
C ARG A 820 2.19 -15.48 -14.33
N ASP A 821 1.23 -14.86 -13.63
CA ASP A 821 0.74 -13.51 -13.88
C ASP A 821 1.62 -12.41 -13.22
N GLY A 822 2.76 -12.79 -12.65
CA GLY A 822 3.74 -11.87 -12.09
C GLY A 822 3.39 -11.34 -10.70
N LYS A 823 2.54 -12.04 -9.96
CA LYS A 823 2.18 -11.69 -8.59
C LYS A 823 2.88 -12.57 -7.57
N ILE A 824 3.01 -12.06 -6.34
CA ILE A 824 3.50 -12.84 -5.22
C ILE A 824 2.54 -13.99 -4.93
N ALA A 825 3.05 -15.20 -5.01
CA ALA A 825 2.36 -16.41 -4.59
C ALA A 825 2.73 -16.79 -3.14
N GLN A 826 4.02 -16.62 -2.77
CA GLN A 826 4.49 -16.82 -1.40
C GLN A 826 5.82 -16.09 -1.16
N ALA A 827 5.97 -15.46 0.03
CA ALA A 827 7.17 -14.72 0.42
C ALA A 827 7.51 -14.97 1.90
N GLY A 828 7.99 -16.18 2.21
CA GLY A 828 8.17 -16.65 3.57
C GLY A 828 6.86 -17.10 4.21
N LEU A 829 6.96 -17.78 5.37
CA LEU A 829 5.81 -18.29 6.11
C LEU A 829 5.74 -17.65 7.49
N ILE A 830 4.54 -17.24 7.88
CA ILE A 830 4.21 -16.61 9.16
C ILE A 830 3.26 -17.53 9.93
N LEU A 831 3.63 -17.84 11.15
CA LEU A 831 2.82 -18.68 12.04
C LEU A 831 1.67 -17.86 12.62
N GLY A 832 0.48 -18.42 12.61
CA GLY A 832 -0.75 -17.77 13.08
C GLY A 832 -1.49 -16.96 12.00
N LEU A 833 -0.87 -16.60 10.89
CA LEU A 833 -1.50 -15.79 9.85
C LEU A 833 -2.69 -16.55 9.22
N ASN A 834 -3.84 -15.86 9.16
CA ASN A 834 -5.14 -16.41 8.71
C ASN A 834 -5.56 -17.67 9.48
N GLY A 835 -5.19 -17.73 10.76
CA GLY A 835 -5.55 -18.83 11.63
C GLY A 835 -4.74 -20.11 11.40
N GLY A 836 -3.63 -20.09 10.69
CA GLY A 836 -2.81 -21.26 10.37
C GLY A 836 -1.32 -20.92 10.21
N VAL A 837 -0.74 -21.43 9.15
CA VAL A 837 0.52 -20.99 8.59
C VAL A 837 0.17 -20.24 7.32
N GLY A 838 0.59 -19.00 7.20
CA GLY A 838 0.23 -18.16 6.06
C GLY A 838 1.44 -17.48 5.43
N SER A 839 1.27 -16.93 4.24
CA SER A 839 2.24 -16.04 3.61
C SER A 839 1.62 -14.65 3.45
N ALA A 840 2.41 -13.63 3.73
CA ALA A 840 2.00 -12.25 3.51
C ALA A 840 2.17 -11.82 2.04
N PHE A 841 1.61 -10.67 1.69
CA PHE A 841 1.74 -10.01 0.38
C PHE A 841 1.16 -10.79 -0.81
N ILE A 842 0.40 -11.85 -0.60
CA ILE A 842 -0.18 -12.65 -1.69
C ILE A 842 -0.99 -11.74 -2.63
N GLY A 843 -0.76 -11.87 -3.94
CA GLY A 843 -1.43 -11.11 -4.98
C GLY A 843 -0.84 -9.72 -5.28
N GLU A 844 0.19 -9.27 -4.54
CA GLU A 844 0.95 -8.08 -4.89
C GLU A 844 1.87 -8.35 -6.09
N LYS A 845 2.26 -7.30 -6.81
CA LYS A 845 3.23 -7.44 -7.90
C LYS A 845 4.57 -7.96 -7.36
N HIS A 846 5.23 -8.86 -8.10
CA HIS A 846 6.53 -9.43 -7.68
C HIS A 846 7.61 -8.35 -7.46
N SER A 847 7.46 -7.18 -8.09
CA SER A 847 8.36 -6.02 -7.96
C SER A 847 7.98 -5.06 -6.83
N ALA A 848 6.89 -5.33 -6.09
CA ALA A 848 6.51 -4.50 -4.95
C ALA A 848 7.57 -4.55 -3.85
N ALA A 849 7.75 -3.42 -3.16
CA ALA A 849 8.70 -3.35 -2.05
C ALA A 849 8.19 -4.08 -0.79
N GLY A 850 6.87 -4.11 -0.60
CA GLY A 850 6.23 -4.63 0.59
C GLY A 850 6.42 -3.73 1.82
N TYR A 851 5.85 -4.15 2.94
CA TYR A 851 6.01 -3.48 4.23
C TYR A 851 7.49 -3.44 4.64
N MET A 852 8.02 -2.26 4.98
CA MET A 852 9.44 -2.07 5.35
C MET A 852 10.43 -2.64 4.32
N GLN A 853 10.15 -2.59 3.03
CA GLN A 853 10.98 -3.16 1.95
C GLN A 853 11.14 -4.70 2.00
N ARG A 854 10.32 -5.41 2.78
CA ARG A 854 10.48 -6.84 3.07
C ARG A 854 10.34 -7.76 1.85
N LEU A 855 9.78 -7.31 0.74
CA LEU A 855 9.76 -8.08 -0.52
C LEU A 855 11.03 -7.89 -1.37
N SER A 856 11.91 -6.95 -1.00
CA SER A 856 13.08 -6.55 -1.79
C SER A 856 14.42 -6.94 -1.16
N VAL A 857 14.43 -7.37 0.13
CA VAL A 857 15.67 -7.62 0.90
C VAL A 857 15.69 -8.99 1.54
N GLU A 858 16.90 -9.50 1.81
CA GLU A 858 17.11 -10.70 2.60
C GLU A 858 16.67 -10.49 4.04
N GLN A 859 16.11 -11.54 4.64
CA GLN A 859 15.61 -11.50 6.01
C GLN A 859 15.46 -12.90 6.58
N ASN A 860 15.27 -12.98 7.90
CA ASN A 860 14.99 -14.23 8.57
C ASN A 860 13.46 -14.40 8.76
N TYR A 861 12.98 -15.60 8.48
CA TYR A 861 11.63 -16.06 8.77
C TYR A 861 11.65 -17.24 9.71
N SER A 862 10.56 -17.49 10.40
CA SER A 862 10.41 -18.69 11.22
C SER A 862 10.30 -19.95 10.39
N ALA A 863 9.75 -19.85 9.18
CA ALA A 863 9.67 -20.94 8.23
C ALA A 863 9.67 -20.46 6.77
N VAL A 864 10.11 -21.34 5.87
CA VAL A 864 10.03 -21.21 4.42
C VAL A 864 9.52 -22.52 3.82
N SER A 865 8.97 -22.46 2.63
CA SER A 865 8.33 -23.62 1.99
C SER A 865 9.32 -24.57 1.33
N LYS A 866 9.07 -25.85 1.44
CA LYS A 866 9.78 -26.91 0.70
C LYS A 866 9.58 -26.87 -0.82
N VAL A 867 8.70 -26.01 -1.32
CA VAL A 867 8.57 -25.77 -2.76
C VAL A 867 9.91 -25.43 -3.39
N CYS A 868 10.74 -24.62 -2.69
CA CYS A 868 12.14 -24.40 -3.03
C CYS A 868 12.90 -24.02 -1.75
N LEU A 869 13.53 -25.02 -1.12
CA LEU A 869 14.22 -24.89 0.15
C LEU A 869 15.60 -25.57 0.07
N MET A 870 16.64 -24.84 0.46
CA MET A 870 18.01 -25.43 0.60
C MET A 870 18.32 -25.61 2.08
N VAL A 871 18.92 -26.77 2.39
CA VAL A 871 19.39 -27.12 3.74
C VAL A 871 20.73 -27.86 3.66
N ARG A 872 21.61 -27.68 4.64
CA ARG A 872 22.84 -28.46 4.76
C ARG A 872 22.50 -29.93 5.07
N LYS A 873 23.05 -30.88 4.31
CA LYS A 873 22.71 -32.32 4.46
C LYS A 873 23.01 -32.84 5.88
N GLU A 874 24.14 -32.44 6.46
CA GLU A 874 24.50 -32.82 7.83
C GLU A 874 23.45 -32.35 8.86
N LEU A 875 23.00 -31.09 8.73
CA LEU A 875 21.94 -30.53 9.58
C LEU A 875 20.61 -31.26 9.35
N PHE A 876 20.21 -31.50 8.09
CA PHE A 876 18.98 -32.23 7.76
C PHE A 876 18.96 -33.60 8.46
N ASN A 877 20.06 -34.34 8.39
CA ASN A 877 20.22 -35.66 9.05
C ASN A 877 20.17 -35.52 10.59
N ALA A 878 20.88 -34.51 11.14
CA ALA A 878 20.94 -34.29 12.59
C ALA A 878 19.56 -33.94 13.17
N LEU A 879 18.70 -33.25 12.41
CA LEU A 879 17.33 -32.91 12.77
C LEU A 879 16.34 -34.09 12.56
N GLY A 880 16.80 -35.23 12.00
CA GLY A 880 15.99 -36.42 11.72
C GLY A 880 15.18 -36.32 10.42
N GLY A 881 15.54 -35.42 9.52
CA GLY A 881 14.84 -35.20 8.26
C GLY A 881 13.45 -34.56 8.42
N LEU A 882 12.60 -34.77 7.42
CA LEU A 882 11.20 -34.39 7.47
C LEU A 882 10.40 -35.43 8.29
N ASP A 883 9.48 -34.96 9.13
CA ASP A 883 8.60 -35.86 9.91
C ASP A 883 7.50 -36.42 8.99
N GLU A 884 7.73 -37.63 8.50
CA GLU A 884 6.84 -38.32 7.55
C GLU A 884 5.66 -39.03 8.19
N VAL A 885 5.59 -39.03 9.52
CA VAL A 885 4.48 -39.62 10.26
C VAL A 885 3.46 -38.55 10.65
N THR A 886 3.91 -37.55 11.37
CA THR A 886 3.01 -36.48 11.88
C THR A 886 2.61 -35.48 10.79
N PHE A 887 3.53 -35.19 9.87
CA PHE A 887 3.38 -34.13 8.87
C PHE A 887 3.44 -34.66 7.42
N ALA A 888 2.98 -35.91 7.22
CA ALA A 888 2.92 -36.55 5.89
C ALA A 888 2.10 -35.71 4.89
N ASP A 889 0.98 -35.15 5.35
CA ASP A 889 0.00 -34.44 4.52
C ASP A 889 0.27 -32.92 4.41
N GLY A 890 1.24 -32.40 5.17
CA GLY A 890 1.61 -30.97 5.11
C GLY A 890 2.42 -30.49 6.29
N PHE A 891 3.01 -29.32 6.15
CA PHE A 891 3.78 -28.60 7.17
C PHE A 891 5.09 -29.26 7.66
N SER A 892 5.58 -30.32 6.99
CA SER A 892 6.86 -30.97 7.32
C SER A 892 8.06 -30.00 7.15
N ASP A 893 7.98 -29.08 6.21
CA ASP A 893 8.94 -27.99 6.01
C ASP A 893 8.92 -26.97 7.15
N VAL A 894 7.74 -26.62 7.64
CA VAL A 894 7.59 -25.71 8.78
C VAL A 894 8.20 -26.34 10.03
N ASP A 895 7.89 -27.62 10.30
CA ASP A 895 8.50 -28.37 11.41
C ASP A 895 10.03 -28.44 11.31
N LEU A 896 10.57 -28.70 10.11
CA LEU A 896 12.00 -28.71 9.87
C LEU A 896 12.65 -27.36 10.17
N CYS A 897 12.04 -26.27 9.70
CA CYS A 897 12.52 -24.90 9.95
C CYS A 897 12.53 -24.57 11.45
N LEU A 898 11.48 -24.94 12.17
CA LEU A 898 11.37 -24.70 13.61
C LEU A 898 12.36 -25.55 14.41
N LYS A 899 12.60 -26.80 14.00
CA LYS A 899 13.69 -27.63 14.57
C LYS A 899 15.07 -27.00 14.36
N ALA A 900 15.35 -26.48 13.16
CA ALA A 900 16.58 -25.77 12.86
C ALA A 900 16.73 -24.50 13.73
N GLY A 901 15.66 -23.73 13.90
CA GLY A 901 15.64 -22.57 14.80
C GLY A 901 15.88 -22.94 16.25
N GLN A 902 15.29 -24.03 16.76
CA GLN A 902 15.53 -24.55 18.11
C GLN A 902 16.99 -25.04 18.30
N ALA A 903 17.63 -25.52 17.24
CA ALA A 903 19.03 -25.88 17.23
C ALA A 903 19.99 -24.67 17.09
N GLY A 904 19.46 -23.44 17.05
CA GLY A 904 20.24 -22.19 16.97
C GLY A 904 20.60 -21.73 15.57
N TYR A 905 19.98 -22.29 14.51
CA TYR A 905 20.22 -21.89 13.13
C TYR A 905 19.17 -20.92 12.61
N LEU A 906 19.61 -19.98 11.76
CA LEU A 906 18.75 -19.03 11.07
C LEU A 906 18.12 -19.68 9.84
N THR A 907 16.85 -19.34 9.58
CA THR A 907 16.18 -19.57 8.31
C THR A 907 16.19 -18.26 7.53
N VAL A 908 16.88 -18.24 6.40
CA VAL A 908 16.98 -17.05 5.53
C VAL A 908 15.99 -17.17 4.39
N TRP A 909 15.28 -16.11 4.11
CA TRP A 909 14.50 -15.95 2.89
C TRP A 909 15.17 -14.91 1.99
N THR A 910 15.36 -15.25 0.71
CA THR A 910 15.98 -14.35 -0.26
C THR A 910 15.06 -14.04 -1.43
N PRO A 911 14.84 -12.74 -1.77
CA PRO A 911 14.06 -12.32 -2.93
C PRO A 911 14.81 -12.53 -4.25
N LEU A 912 16.12 -12.83 -4.20
CA LEU A 912 16.97 -13.04 -5.38
C LEU A 912 16.72 -14.37 -6.08
N VAL A 913 16.18 -15.32 -5.38
CA VAL A 913 15.74 -16.60 -5.95
C VAL A 913 14.25 -16.54 -6.17
N GLN A 914 13.86 -16.51 -7.44
CA GLN A 914 12.45 -16.51 -7.83
C GLN A 914 12.14 -17.79 -8.60
N VAL A 915 11.05 -18.44 -8.20
CA VAL A 915 10.53 -19.63 -8.88
C VAL A 915 9.05 -19.43 -9.18
N LEU A 916 8.60 -19.90 -10.34
CA LEU A 916 7.19 -19.87 -10.70
C LEU A 916 6.49 -21.06 -10.05
N HIS A 917 5.44 -20.76 -9.27
CA HIS A 917 4.61 -21.75 -8.58
C HIS A 917 3.30 -21.08 -8.10
N THR A 918 2.25 -21.87 -7.86
CA THR A 918 0.95 -21.34 -7.38
C THR A 918 1.02 -20.85 -5.94
N GLY A 919 1.94 -21.38 -5.13
CA GLY A 919 2.10 -21.02 -3.73
C GLY A 919 1.01 -21.52 -2.79
N GLU A 920 0.18 -22.46 -3.23
CA GLU A 920 -0.90 -23.01 -2.41
C GLU A 920 -0.34 -23.69 -1.16
N LEU A 921 -0.97 -23.42 -0.01
CA LEU A 921 -0.62 -24.01 1.25
C LEU A 921 -1.40 -25.32 1.48
N PRO A 922 -0.82 -26.30 2.19
CA PRO A 922 -1.50 -27.58 2.45
C PRO A 922 -2.83 -27.39 3.18
N GLN A 923 -3.86 -28.07 2.72
CA GLN A 923 -5.16 -28.17 3.38
C GLN A 923 -5.19 -29.42 4.28
N ALA A 924 -4.41 -29.39 5.37
CA ALA A 924 -4.20 -30.51 6.28
C ALA A 924 -4.52 -30.09 7.73
N PRO A 925 -5.80 -30.02 8.13
CA PRO A 925 -6.19 -29.52 9.44
C PRO A 925 -5.66 -30.34 10.62
N GLU A 926 -5.50 -31.64 10.48
CA GLU A 926 -4.94 -32.51 11.53
C GLU A 926 -3.44 -32.24 11.73
N ALA A 927 -2.69 -32.14 10.63
CA ALA A 927 -1.27 -31.78 10.68
C ALA A 927 -1.07 -30.36 11.24
N LEU A 928 -1.96 -29.42 10.91
CA LEU A 928 -1.91 -28.06 11.48
C LEU A 928 -2.18 -28.06 12.98
N ALA A 929 -3.12 -28.87 13.46
CA ALA A 929 -3.42 -29.00 14.89
C ALA A 929 -2.20 -29.59 15.65
N ALA A 930 -1.58 -30.65 15.11
CA ALA A 930 -0.37 -31.23 15.68
C ALA A 930 0.81 -30.26 15.67
N LEU A 931 0.95 -29.46 14.61
CA LEU A 931 2.00 -28.43 14.51
C LEU A 931 1.82 -27.34 15.59
N ARG A 932 0.59 -26.88 15.80
CA ARG A 932 0.27 -25.89 16.86
C ARG A 932 0.53 -26.44 18.26
N GLU A 933 0.20 -27.69 18.51
CA GLU A 933 0.46 -28.32 19.81
C GLU A 933 1.97 -28.43 20.04
N LYS A 934 2.73 -28.93 19.06
CA LYS A 934 4.18 -29.10 19.14
C LYS A 934 4.93 -27.78 19.30
N TRP A 935 4.50 -26.73 18.61
CA TRP A 935 5.18 -25.44 18.52
C TRP A 935 4.33 -24.28 19.09
N SER A 936 3.60 -24.53 20.17
CA SER A 936 2.64 -23.60 20.74
C SER A 936 3.21 -22.21 21.05
N SER A 937 4.46 -22.11 21.53
CA SER A 937 5.14 -20.84 21.81
C SER A 937 5.37 -20.01 20.54
N ALA A 938 5.80 -20.67 19.44
CA ALA A 938 6.02 -20.00 18.17
C ALA A 938 4.69 -19.55 17.49
N PHE A 939 3.59 -20.28 17.73
CA PHE A 939 2.27 -19.84 17.30
C PHE A 939 1.65 -18.75 18.18
N ALA A 940 2.05 -18.68 19.45
CA ALA A 940 1.63 -17.58 20.32
C ALA A 940 2.26 -16.24 19.88
N GLN A 941 3.51 -16.26 19.46
CA GLN A 941 4.21 -15.11 18.91
C GLN A 941 5.31 -15.57 17.94
N ASP A 942 5.07 -15.38 16.66
CA ASP A 942 6.08 -15.62 15.63
C ASP A 942 7.19 -14.56 15.72
N PRO A 943 8.46 -14.92 16.00
CA PRO A 943 9.54 -13.95 16.11
C PRO A 943 9.85 -13.20 14.81
N ALA A 944 9.41 -13.71 13.67
CA ALA A 944 9.55 -13.04 12.37
C ALA A 944 8.41 -12.01 12.09
N TYR A 945 7.44 -11.88 13.00
CA TYR A 945 6.27 -11.03 12.84
C TYR A 945 6.00 -10.22 14.11
N ASN A 946 5.63 -8.93 13.97
CA ASN A 946 5.38 -8.05 15.11
C ASN A 946 3.99 -8.32 15.72
N ALA A 947 3.90 -8.38 17.03
CA ALA A 947 2.65 -8.66 17.75
C ALA A 947 1.56 -7.59 17.58
N ASN A 948 1.94 -6.37 17.22
CA ASN A 948 1.00 -5.26 16.95
C ASN A 948 0.43 -5.27 15.52
N LEU A 949 0.84 -6.23 14.69
CA LEU A 949 0.32 -6.39 13.35
C LEU A 949 -0.72 -7.51 13.28
N ALA A 950 -1.75 -7.29 12.48
CA ALA A 950 -2.87 -8.24 12.34
C ALA A 950 -2.42 -9.55 11.68
N LEU A 951 -2.87 -10.65 12.25
CA LEU A 951 -2.69 -12.01 11.72
C LEU A 951 -3.85 -12.41 10.77
N THR A 952 -4.35 -11.45 9.99
CA THR A 952 -5.47 -11.64 9.05
C THR A 952 -5.19 -10.98 7.70
N GLY A 953 -5.87 -11.43 6.67
CA GLY A 953 -5.80 -10.87 5.33
C GLY A 953 -4.41 -11.03 4.70
N LYS A 954 -3.86 -9.94 4.16
CA LYS A 954 -2.53 -9.93 3.52
C LYS A 954 -1.36 -9.80 4.50
N GLY A 955 -1.63 -9.68 5.80
CA GLY A 955 -0.62 -9.39 6.82
C GLY A 955 -0.13 -7.94 6.81
N PHE A 956 0.73 -7.60 7.75
CA PHE A 956 1.38 -6.29 7.88
C PHE A 956 0.45 -5.08 7.92
N THR A 957 -0.74 -5.25 8.46
CA THR A 957 -1.66 -4.16 8.80
C THR A 957 -1.75 -4.02 10.31
N LEU A 958 -2.06 -2.82 10.81
CA LEU A 958 -2.23 -2.58 12.24
C LEU A 958 -3.34 -3.46 12.82
N ALA A 959 -3.07 -4.13 13.94
CA ALA A 959 -4.06 -4.96 14.62
C ALA A 959 -5.16 -4.10 15.27
N GLU A 960 -6.39 -4.61 15.29
CA GLU A 960 -7.55 -3.87 15.83
C GLU A 960 -7.58 -3.85 17.36
N ASN A 961 -7.16 -4.92 18.04
CA ASN A 961 -7.13 -5.01 19.51
C ASN A 961 -5.75 -4.64 20.07
N THR A 962 -5.65 -3.47 20.65
CA THR A 962 -4.37 -2.79 20.83
C THR A 962 -4.11 -2.25 22.23
N SER A 963 -5.03 -2.44 23.19
CA SER A 963 -4.78 -2.04 24.57
C SER A 963 -3.67 -2.86 25.21
N ILE A 964 -2.81 -2.20 26.01
CA ILE A 964 -1.82 -2.90 26.84
C ILE A 964 -2.53 -3.42 28.07
N ASP A 965 -2.35 -4.70 28.37
CA ASP A 965 -2.72 -5.23 29.68
C ASP A 965 -1.64 -4.88 30.71
N TRP A 966 -1.77 -3.68 31.27
CA TRP A 966 -0.83 -3.18 32.26
C TRP A 966 -0.75 -4.06 33.51
N SER A 967 -1.81 -4.84 33.83
CA SER A 967 -1.82 -5.71 34.99
C SER A 967 -0.91 -6.93 34.82
N GLN A 968 -0.80 -7.46 33.64
CA GLN A 968 0.14 -8.55 33.32
C GLN A 968 1.60 -8.09 33.45
N LEU A 969 1.92 -6.84 33.15
CA LEU A 969 3.29 -6.30 33.29
C LEU A 969 3.68 -6.04 34.74
N LEU A 970 2.74 -6.08 35.69
CA LEU A 970 2.95 -5.87 37.10
C LEU A 970 2.96 -7.20 37.91
N ALA A 971 2.65 -8.32 37.24
CA ALA A 971 2.63 -9.63 37.87
C ALA A 971 4.02 -10.24 37.89
#